data_866ab73f17e76942e81a4524f1e8a9ee
#
_entry.id   866ab73f17e76942e81a4524f1e8a9ee
#
_cell.length_a   1.000
_cell.length_b   1.000
_cell.length_c   1.000
_cell.angle_alpha   90.00
_cell.angle_beta   90.00
_cell.angle_gamma   90.00
#
_symmetry.space_group_name_H-M   'P 1'
#
loop_
_entity.id
_entity.type
_entity.pdbx_description
1 polymer ?
#
loop_
_entity_poly.entity_id
_entity_poly.type
_entity_poly.pdbx_seq_one_letter_code
_entity_poly.pdbx_strand_id
1 'polypeptide(L)'
;MHLNKVIKYIAVLVLLLIFSCNKPKEPIKIDNKDNFLNFSKNILDYHITPKDSVDKSGLMFSGQGAWFGYGLHKESNESIGFSGPFLMTQQNGVWLSTSLMNAMIKVDNSFELLNGGQGHSYSSHLEKNYSSDKIAVSEKLVFKNGHTALLQTKIKNTSDRSINVKILWGHSPILISGISLSKSDNIIKINSTKTNAKGYLTFPKTTHVELVDSLQYNAKSSLDLKPNETKEITILHTFIFPEYSWEEEKKQIQKINFDSVLNVRKQEKNSQLKTLIENRKSQFKDYKYAEVLAKAHLTLQNNWRIPAGEIKHEGLFPSYHYEWFNGFWSWDSWKHVVGLSYYDTSLAKNQMRAMFDFQSKDGFIVDCIYRDTTIEAHNYRDTKPPLAVWAVTKIYEKNKDIEFVKESYPKLKKYHEWWYNKRDHDQDGLCEYGSTDGTLIAAKWESGMDNAIRFDDSKILKNSEGAYSLDQESVDLNAYLYAEKLYLSELATILKNSEDAKIYKEEAELLKQKIQQQFYDKEDGWFYDTNLEGTIFIKGEGSEGWTALWAKAATQEQAEAVKNKLMNPKKFYTKVPFQTMSADHNRFDPLEGYWRGPNWLDQAYFGVKGLRNYGFNKEADKATIQIIEGAEGILGKGKSIRENYHPLTGKGLNAENFSWSAAHLIMLLQKD
;
A
#
# COMPACT_ATOMS: atom_id res chain seq x y z
N MET A 1 2.01 -41.96 51.60
CA MET A 1 2.78 -42.61 50.50
C MET A 1 2.21 -42.45 49.10
N HIS A 2 1.00 -41.89 48.92
CA HIS A 2 0.37 -41.65 47.59
C HIS A 2 0.65 -40.29 46.95
N LEU A 3 0.96 -39.27 47.76
CA LEU A 3 1.16 -37.89 47.24
C LEU A 3 2.50 -37.73 46.48
N ASN A 4 3.55 -38.42 46.92
CA ASN A 4 4.87 -38.33 46.26
C ASN A 4 4.98 -39.08 44.91
N LYS A 5 4.06 -40.01 44.61
CA LYS A 5 4.01 -40.67 43.29
C LYS A 5 3.33 -39.79 42.22
N VAL A 6 2.28 -39.05 42.61
CA VAL A 6 1.57 -38.14 41.70
C VAL A 6 2.44 -36.97 41.28
N ILE A 7 3.24 -36.41 42.20
CA ILE A 7 4.17 -35.29 41.88
C ILE A 7 5.28 -35.74 40.92
N LYS A 8 5.77 -37.00 41.03
CA LYS A 8 6.76 -37.53 40.09
C LYS A 8 6.20 -37.76 38.69
N TYR A 9 4.94 -38.15 38.54
CA TYR A 9 4.33 -38.32 37.23
C TYR A 9 3.97 -36.97 36.56
N ILE A 10 3.61 -35.98 37.34
CA ILE A 10 3.37 -34.60 36.84
C ILE A 10 4.70 -33.96 36.43
N ALA A 11 5.78 -34.16 37.17
CA ALA A 11 7.11 -33.65 36.79
C ALA A 11 7.66 -34.30 35.52
N VAL A 12 7.40 -35.59 35.27
CA VAL A 12 7.81 -36.31 34.06
C VAL A 12 6.92 -35.89 32.85
N LEU A 13 5.64 -35.62 33.07
CA LEU A 13 4.76 -35.11 31.99
C LEU A 13 5.10 -33.67 31.61
N VAL A 14 5.49 -32.81 32.54
CA VAL A 14 5.95 -31.44 32.30
C VAL A 14 7.32 -31.40 31.61
N LEU A 15 8.23 -32.35 31.93
CA LEU A 15 9.51 -32.46 31.23
C LEU A 15 9.38 -33.03 29.80
N LEU A 16 8.34 -33.83 29.50
CA LEU A 16 8.07 -34.34 28.15
C LEU A 16 7.39 -33.27 27.25
N LEU A 17 6.81 -32.22 27.82
CA LEU A 17 6.24 -31.08 27.05
C LEU A 17 7.26 -29.98 26.70
N ILE A 18 8.47 -30.01 27.29
CA ILE A 18 9.53 -29.02 27.05
C ILE A 18 10.52 -29.47 25.95
N PHE A 19 10.48 -30.73 25.51
CA PHE A 19 11.27 -31.25 24.39
C PHE A 19 10.44 -31.52 23.13
N SER A 20 9.45 -30.67 22.83
CA SER A 20 8.98 -30.55 21.45
C SER A 20 10.06 -29.76 20.69
N CYS A 21 11.12 -30.42 20.28
CA CYS A 21 12.04 -29.92 19.28
C CYS A 21 11.18 -29.59 18.02
N ASN A 22 10.93 -28.31 17.79
CA ASN A 22 10.57 -27.84 16.47
C ASN A 22 11.74 -28.20 15.54
N LYS A 23 11.68 -29.38 14.91
CA LYS A 23 12.49 -29.65 13.72
C LYS A 23 12.18 -28.51 12.77
N PRO A 24 13.16 -27.81 12.20
CA PRO A 24 12.91 -26.86 11.14
C PRO A 24 12.10 -27.62 10.09
N LYS A 25 10.90 -27.10 9.76
CA LYS A 25 10.08 -27.65 8.67
C LYS A 25 10.96 -27.63 7.42
N GLU A 26 11.18 -28.78 6.81
CA GLU A 26 11.85 -28.83 5.51
C GLU A 26 11.13 -27.86 4.55
N PRO A 27 11.88 -27.06 3.77
CA PRO A 27 11.26 -26.15 2.83
C PRO A 27 10.39 -26.93 1.84
N ILE A 28 9.10 -26.62 1.83
CA ILE A 28 8.15 -27.21 0.90
C ILE A 28 8.61 -26.82 -0.51
N LYS A 29 9.01 -27.80 -1.33
CA LYS A 29 9.26 -27.57 -2.75
C LYS A 29 7.95 -27.20 -3.40
N ILE A 30 7.83 -25.96 -3.88
CA ILE A 30 6.67 -25.49 -4.66
C ILE A 30 6.71 -26.23 -6.00
N ASP A 31 5.71 -27.06 -6.26
CA ASP A 31 5.56 -27.73 -7.55
C ASP A 31 5.34 -26.67 -8.65
N ASN A 32 5.86 -26.90 -9.87
CA ASN A 32 5.79 -25.93 -10.97
C ASN A 32 4.36 -25.51 -11.34
N LYS A 33 3.35 -26.32 -11.04
CA LYS A 33 1.92 -26.01 -11.25
C LYS A 33 1.37 -24.98 -10.24
N ASP A 34 1.98 -24.86 -9.06
CA ASP A 34 1.54 -23.98 -7.97
C ASP A 34 2.47 -22.76 -7.78
N ASN A 35 3.26 -22.40 -8.78
CA ASN A 35 4.19 -21.27 -8.68
C ASN A 35 3.55 -19.96 -9.14
N PHE A 36 2.74 -19.36 -8.26
CA PHE A 36 2.06 -18.09 -8.49
C PHE A 36 3.01 -16.88 -8.51
N LEU A 37 4.23 -17.02 -7.97
CA LEU A 37 5.26 -15.96 -8.04
C LEU A 37 5.61 -15.56 -9.49
N ASN A 38 5.44 -16.48 -10.45
CA ASN A 38 5.72 -16.19 -11.86
C ASN A 38 4.85 -15.06 -12.43
N PHE A 39 3.64 -14.84 -11.89
CA PHE A 39 2.80 -13.70 -12.28
C PHE A 39 3.40 -12.35 -11.86
N SER A 40 4.26 -12.32 -10.83
CA SER A 40 4.94 -11.12 -10.38
C SER A 40 6.28 -10.87 -11.06
N LYS A 41 6.79 -11.82 -11.89
CA LYS A 41 8.09 -11.67 -12.55
C LYS A 41 8.10 -10.46 -13.48
N ASN A 42 8.91 -9.46 -13.14
CA ASN A 42 9.07 -8.21 -13.89
C ASN A 42 7.74 -7.48 -14.15
N ILE A 43 6.77 -7.64 -13.26
CA ILE A 43 5.45 -7.01 -13.43
C ILE A 43 5.51 -5.49 -13.25
N LEU A 44 6.44 -5.02 -12.40
CA LEU A 44 6.86 -3.63 -12.26
C LEU A 44 8.33 -3.51 -12.67
N ASP A 45 8.71 -2.36 -13.23
CA ASP A 45 10.10 -2.06 -13.61
C ASP A 45 10.83 -1.35 -12.47
N TYR A 46 11.88 -1.98 -11.96
CA TYR A 46 12.76 -1.43 -10.92
C TYR A 46 14.14 -1.03 -11.46
N HIS A 47 14.33 -0.99 -12.79
CA HIS A 47 15.61 -0.58 -13.38
C HIS A 47 15.82 0.91 -13.23
N ILE A 48 16.74 1.28 -12.36
CA ILE A 48 17.13 2.66 -12.10
C ILE A 48 18.62 2.72 -11.72
N THR A 49 19.33 3.68 -12.26
CA THR A 49 20.64 4.15 -11.78
C THR A 49 20.46 5.60 -11.38
N PRO A 50 20.32 5.89 -10.08
CA PRO A 50 20.02 7.25 -9.63
C PRO A 50 21.06 8.26 -10.08
N LYS A 51 20.61 9.37 -10.66
CA LYS A 51 21.47 10.47 -11.12
C LYS A 51 21.82 11.42 -9.96
N ASP A 52 20.88 11.57 -9.03
CA ASP A 52 20.98 12.39 -7.83
C ASP A 52 20.13 11.80 -6.68
N SER A 53 20.13 12.46 -5.55
CA SER A 53 19.43 11.98 -4.36
C SER A 53 17.90 11.97 -4.46
N VAL A 54 17.31 12.72 -5.38
CA VAL A 54 15.85 12.86 -5.55
C VAL A 54 15.33 12.26 -6.84
N ASP A 55 16.17 11.53 -7.58
CA ASP A 55 15.79 10.89 -8.85
C ASP A 55 14.67 9.88 -8.64
N LYS A 56 13.51 10.15 -9.24
CA LYS A 56 12.33 9.29 -9.25
C LYS A 56 11.98 8.78 -10.65
N SER A 57 12.98 8.66 -11.54
CA SER A 57 12.77 8.14 -12.90
C SER A 57 12.50 6.64 -12.98
N GLY A 58 12.55 5.93 -11.85
CA GLY A 58 12.24 4.51 -11.73
C GLY A 58 11.70 4.15 -10.35
N LEU A 59 11.13 2.95 -10.23
CA LEU A 59 10.59 2.44 -8.98
C LEU A 59 11.66 1.82 -8.09
N MET A 60 11.35 1.66 -6.81
CA MET A 60 12.16 0.94 -5.82
C MET A 60 11.39 -0.25 -5.26
N PHE A 61 12.07 -1.39 -5.18
CA PHE A 61 11.58 -2.59 -4.52
C PHE A 61 11.77 -2.47 -3.01
N SER A 62 10.68 -2.58 -2.26
CA SER A 62 10.67 -2.67 -0.81
C SER A 62 9.84 -3.87 -0.37
N GLY A 63 10.11 -4.42 0.81
CA GLY A 63 9.38 -5.55 1.35
C GLY A 63 9.35 -5.51 2.87
N GLN A 64 8.42 -6.26 3.47
CA GLN A 64 8.28 -6.41 4.92
C GLN A 64 8.10 -5.09 5.69
N GLY A 65 7.51 -4.09 5.02
CA GLY A 65 7.27 -2.79 5.63
C GLY A 65 8.52 -1.94 5.86
N ALA A 66 9.62 -2.24 5.15
CA ALA A 66 10.86 -1.49 5.31
C ALA A 66 10.73 -0.04 4.85
N TRP A 67 11.37 0.87 5.60
CA TRP A 67 11.49 2.29 5.27
C TRP A 67 12.64 2.58 4.30
N PHE A 68 13.06 1.58 3.56
CA PHE A 68 14.06 1.69 2.52
C PHE A 68 13.82 0.66 1.42
N GLY A 69 14.41 0.91 0.25
CA GLY A 69 14.25 0.04 -0.92
C GLY A 69 15.46 0.06 -1.83
N TYR A 70 15.42 -0.80 -2.84
CA TYR A 70 16.49 -0.98 -3.82
C TYR A 70 15.94 -0.97 -5.24
N GLY A 71 16.80 -0.55 -6.18
CA GLY A 71 16.55 -0.71 -7.62
C GLY A 71 17.42 -1.77 -8.24
N LEU A 72 17.06 -2.20 -9.44
CA LEU A 72 17.92 -2.96 -10.32
C LEU A 72 18.85 -1.98 -11.04
N HIS A 73 20.16 -2.05 -10.74
CA HIS A 73 21.14 -1.22 -11.42
C HIS A 73 21.12 -1.52 -12.91
N LYS A 74 21.26 -0.51 -13.75
CA LYS A 74 21.43 -0.70 -15.20
C LYS A 74 22.67 -1.55 -15.46
N GLU A 75 22.68 -2.26 -16.57
CA GLU A 75 23.75 -3.18 -16.93
C GLU A 75 25.13 -2.50 -16.89
N SER A 76 26.08 -3.17 -16.26
CA SER A 76 27.49 -2.81 -16.23
C SER A 76 28.32 -4.09 -16.39
N ASN A 77 29.37 -4.02 -17.20
CA ASN A 77 30.31 -5.14 -17.41
C ASN A 77 31.39 -5.17 -16.30
N GLU A 78 31.59 -4.09 -15.58
CA GLU A 78 32.72 -3.90 -14.67
C GLU A 78 32.33 -4.16 -13.20
N SER A 79 31.05 -4.04 -12.88
CA SER A 79 30.60 -4.16 -11.50
C SER A 79 29.24 -4.84 -11.38
N ILE A 80 29.04 -5.46 -10.21
CA ILE A 80 27.79 -6.10 -9.80
C ILE A 80 27.17 -5.34 -8.63
N GLY A 81 25.87 -5.51 -8.39
CA GLY A 81 25.15 -4.90 -7.25
C GLY A 81 23.76 -4.40 -7.59
N PHE A 82 23.13 -3.77 -6.61
CA PHE A 82 21.80 -3.15 -6.72
C PHE A 82 21.89 -1.65 -6.48
N SER A 83 21.00 -0.88 -7.11
CA SER A 83 20.91 0.57 -6.86
C SER A 83 20.35 0.87 -5.48
N GLY A 84 20.90 1.89 -4.83
CA GLY A 84 20.42 2.36 -3.55
C GLY A 84 21.29 2.08 -2.34
N PRO A 85 20.70 2.14 -1.13
CA PRO A 85 19.28 2.17 -0.85
C PRO A 85 18.62 3.54 -1.12
N PHE A 86 17.33 3.50 -1.42
CA PHE A 86 16.44 4.63 -1.34
C PHE A 86 15.83 4.67 0.06
N LEU A 87 15.96 5.77 0.77
CA LEU A 87 15.49 5.94 2.15
C LEU A 87 14.18 6.72 2.16
N MET A 88 13.15 6.17 2.80
CA MET A 88 11.80 6.75 2.86
C MET A 88 11.52 7.37 4.24
N THR A 89 12.49 8.09 4.77
CA THR A 89 12.50 8.61 6.14
C THR A 89 12.02 10.04 6.28
N GLN A 90 11.91 10.75 5.17
CA GLN A 90 11.47 12.14 5.08
C GLN A 90 10.38 12.27 4.03
N GLN A 91 9.74 13.43 3.97
CA GLN A 91 8.67 13.76 3.02
C GLN A 91 9.05 13.39 1.58
N ASN A 92 10.26 13.73 1.15
CA ASN A 92 10.83 13.23 -0.09
C ASN A 92 11.77 12.08 0.22
N GLY A 93 11.47 10.88 -0.24
CA GLY A 93 12.43 9.79 -0.20
C GLY A 93 13.71 10.16 -0.94
N VAL A 94 14.86 9.66 -0.48
CA VAL A 94 16.17 10.03 -1.02
C VAL A 94 17.06 8.82 -1.25
N TRP A 95 17.82 8.84 -2.36
CA TRP A 95 18.88 7.88 -2.60
C TRP A 95 20.10 8.22 -1.75
N LEU A 96 20.53 7.29 -0.90
CA LEU A 96 21.74 7.45 -0.11
C LEU A 96 23.01 7.41 -1.00
N SER A 97 23.01 6.50 -1.95
CA SER A 97 24.09 6.30 -2.92
C SER A 97 23.48 5.72 -4.20
N THR A 98 24.18 5.84 -5.33
CA THR A 98 23.80 5.13 -6.56
C THR A 98 23.81 3.61 -6.35
N SER A 99 24.85 3.10 -5.64
CA SER A 99 24.94 1.72 -5.18
C SER A 99 25.83 1.67 -3.94
N LEU A 100 25.24 1.32 -2.79
CA LEU A 100 25.99 1.28 -1.53
C LEU A 100 26.85 0.01 -1.40
N MET A 101 26.47 -1.07 -2.08
CA MET A 101 27.14 -2.37 -2.03
C MET A 101 27.56 -2.80 -3.43
N ASN A 102 28.23 -1.88 -4.16
CA ASN A 102 28.78 -2.18 -5.48
C ASN A 102 30.04 -3.06 -5.36
N ALA A 103 30.21 -4.02 -6.25
CA ALA A 103 31.38 -4.89 -6.21
C ALA A 103 32.02 -5.11 -7.60
N MET A 104 33.35 -5.20 -7.62
CA MET A 104 34.14 -5.65 -8.75
C MET A 104 34.70 -7.05 -8.47
N ILE A 105 34.89 -7.86 -9.50
CA ILE A 105 35.41 -9.21 -9.38
C ILE A 105 36.77 -9.29 -10.08
N LYS A 106 37.74 -9.97 -9.40
CA LYS A 106 38.99 -10.39 -9.99
C LYS A 106 39.09 -11.91 -10.00
N VAL A 107 39.53 -12.47 -11.10
CA VAL A 107 39.91 -13.87 -11.23
C VAL A 107 41.42 -13.95 -11.43
N ASP A 108 42.14 -14.69 -10.56
CA ASP A 108 43.60 -14.81 -10.58
C ASP A 108 44.33 -13.44 -10.64
N ASN A 109 43.84 -12.48 -9.84
CA ASN A 109 44.28 -11.08 -9.75
C ASN A 109 43.96 -10.15 -10.93
N SER A 110 43.35 -10.63 -12.01
CA SER A 110 42.91 -9.81 -13.14
C SER A 110 41.45 -9.44 -12.99
N PHE A 111 41.07 -8.17 -13.30
CA PHE A 111 39.66 -7.79 -13.35
C PHE A 111 38.90 -8.62 -14.37
N GLU A 112 37.74 -9.13 -13.97
CA GLU A 112 36.90 -9.96 -14.83
C GLU A 112 35.71 -9.14 -15.35
N LEU A 113 35.65 -9.00 -16.67
CA LEU A 113 34.48 -8.38 -17.32
C LEU A 113 33.36 -9.41 -17.40
N LEU A 114 32.19 -9.00 -16.95
CA LEU A 114 31.02 -9.86 -16.87
C LEU A 114 29.98 -9.49 -17.92
N ASN A 115 29.43 -10.47 -18.57
CA ASN A 115 28.32 -10.33 -19.50
C ASN A 115 26.99 -10.65 -18.76
N GLY A 116 25.90 -10.04 -19.21
CA GLY A 116 24.59 -10.22 -18.59
C GLY A 116 24.27 -9.08 -17.63
N GLY A 117 23.78 -9.38 -16.46
CA GLY A 117 23.33 -8.37 -15.49
C GLY A 117 21.88 -7.95 -15.67
N GLN A 118 21.16 -8.58 -16.62
CA GLN A 118 19.72 -8.38 -16.72
C GLN A 118 19.07 -8.77 -15.40
N GLY A 119 18.41 -7.80 -14.78
CA GLY A 119 17.75 -7.97 -13.51
C GLY A 119 16.35 -8.54 -13.68
N HIS A 120 15.93 -9.32 -12.67
CA HIS A 120 14.56 -9.78 -12.53
C HIS A 120 14.02 -9.43 -11.15
N SER A 121 12.77 -9.01 -11.12
CA SER A 121 12.02 -8.78 -9.88
C SER A 121 10.93 -9.81 -9.72
N TYR A 122 10.70 -10.19 -8.47
CA TYR A 122 9.55 -10.98 -8.00
C TYR A 122 8.97 -10.27 -6.77
N SER A 123 7.75 -10.57 -6.38
CA SER A 123 7.22 -10.00 -5.12
C SER A 123 8.00 -10.42 -3.88
N SER A 124 8.81 -11.47 -3.95
CA SER A 124 9.65 -11.98 -2.85
C SER A 124 11.08 -11.41 -2.83
N HIS A 125 11.68 -11.05 -3.97
CA HIS A 125 13.09 -10.68 -4.07
C HIS A 125 13.45 -10.04 -5.42
N LEU A 126 14.63 -9.42 -5.47
CA LEU A 126 15.31 -9.05 -6.71
C LEU A 126 16.42 -10.06 -7.01
N GLU A 127 16.73 -10.31 -8.31
CA GLU A 127 17.87 -11.12 -8.73
C GLU A 127 18.53 -10.58 -9.99
N LYS A 128 19.87 -10.82 -10.10
CA LYS A 128 20.68 -10.54 -11.28
C LYS A 128 21.61 -11.71 -11.54
N ASN A 129 21.88 -11.99 -12.81
CA ASN A 129 22.78 -13.07 -13.21
C ASN A 129 23.80 -12.54 -14.22
N TYR A 130 25.06 -12.91 -14.03
CA TYR A 130 26.18 -12.52 -14.85
C TYR A 130 27.04 -13.73 -15.21
N SER A 131 27.83 -13.64 -16.27
CA SER A 131 28.76 -14.70 -16.65
C SER A 131 30.00 -14.14 -17.39
N SER A 132 31.09 -14.90 -17.30
CA SER A 132 32.26 -14.81 -18.19
C SER A 132 32.64 -16.22 -18.59
N ASP A 133 33.78 -16.33 -19.34
CA ASP A 133 34.32 -17.65 -19.72
C ASP A 133 34.79 -18.46 -18.52
N LYS A 134 35.07 -17.81 -17.36
CA LYS A 134 35.63 -18.45 -16.15
C LYS A 134 34.66 -18.63 -15.04
N ILE A 135 33.67 -17.74 -14.90
CA ILE A 135 32.74 -17.73 -13.76
C ILE A 135 31.32 -17.42 -14.18
N ALA A 136 30.37 -17.94 -13.38
CA ALA A 136 28.98 -17.50 -13.35
C ALA A 136 28.68 -16.87 -11.99
N VAL A 137 28.03 -15.70 -11.97
CA VAL A 137 27.68 -14.96 -10.76
C VAL A 137 26.17 -14.77 -10.69
N SER A 138 25.60 -15.05 -9.54
CA SER A 138 24.19 -14.77 -9.25
C SER A 138 24.08 -13.91 -7.99
N GLU A 139 23.37 -12.80 -8.09
CA GLU A 139 23.04 -11.93 -6.97
C GLU A 139 21.56 -11.97 -6.67
N LYS A 140 21.21 -12.02 -5.38
CA LYS A 140 19.82 -11.94 -4.91
C LYS A 140 19.72 -11.03 -3.72
N LEU A 141 18.65 -10.21 -3.69
CA LEU A 141 18.32 -9.31 -2.59
C LEU A 141 16.94 -9.65 -2.04
N VAL A 142 16.86 -9.91 -0.73
CA VAL A 142 15.62 -10.26 -0.03
C VAL A 142 15.51 -9.52 1.30
N PHE A 143 14.30 -9.07 1.65
CA PHE A 143 14.02 -8.49 2.97
C PHE A 143 13.70 -9.59 3.99
N LYS A 144 14.46 -9.62 5.09
CA LYS A 144 14.16 -10.49 6.25
C LYS A 144 12.93 -9.96 7.00
N ASN A 145 12.96 -8.68 7.32
CA ASN A 145 11.95 -7.93 8.06
C ASN A 145 12.00 -6.45 7.63
N GLY A 146 11.28 -5.56 8.33
CA GLY A 146 11.27 -4.13 8.03
C GLY A 146 12.58 -3.39 8.31
N HIS A 147 13.56 -4.04 8.93
CA HIS A 147 14.85 -3.42 9.29
C HIS A 147 16.02 -3.94 8.48
N THR A 148 15.99 -5.21 8.01
CA THR A 148 17.17 -5.85 7.42
C THR A 148 16.88 -6.48 6.07
N ALA A 149 17.67 -6.09 5.08
CA ALA A 149 17.77 -6.73 3.76
C ALA A 149 19.09 -7.53 3.67
N LEU A 150 19.05 -8.64 2.95
CA LEU A 150 20.17 -9.52 2.68
C LEU A 150 20.52 -9.48 1.20
N LEU A 151 21.78 -9.23 0.89
CA LEU A 151 22.37 -9.39 -0.45
C LEU A 151 23.27 -10.61 -0.47
N GLN A 152 22.94 -11.62 -1.26
CA GLN A 152 23.78 -12.79 -1.49
C GLN A 152 24.41 -12.72 -2.88
N THR A 153 25.73 -12.93 -2.93
CA THR A 153 26.49 -13.14 -4.16
C THR A 153 26.98 -14.58 -4.19
N LYS A 154 26.51 -15.37 -5.17
CA LYS A 154 26.98 -16.75 -5.45
C LYS A 154 27.88 -16.73 -6.66
N ILE A 155 29.07 -17.34 -6.56
CA ILE A 155 30.03 -17.44 -7.65
C ILE A 155 30.34 -18.91 -7.91
N LYS A 156 30.14 -19.35 -9.16
CA LYS A 156 30.49 -20.68 -9.66
C LYS A 156 31.70 -20.57 -10.58
N ASN A 157 32.71 -21.41 -10.35
CA ASN A 157 33.80 -21.61 -11.32
C ASN A 157 33.28 -22.45 -12.50
N THR A 158 33.27 -21.90 -13.70
CA THR A 158 32.84 -22.57 -14.94
C THR A 158 34.02 -23.05 -15.77
N SER A 159 35.27 -22.75 -15.36
CA SER A 159 36.49 -23.22 -16.00
C SER A 159 36.87 -24.65 -15.56
N ASP A 160 37.79 -25.25 -16.27
CA ASP A 160 38.33 -26.61 -16.08
C ASP A 160 39.45 -26.69 -15.04
N ARG A 161 39.88 -25.54 -14.47
CA ARG A 161 40.96 -25.45 -13.47
C ARG A 161 40.52 -24.75 -12.20
N SER A 162 41.26 -24.93 -11.13
CA SER A 162 41.07 -24.15 -9.90
C SER A 162 41.46 -22.69 -10.13
N ILE A 163 40.64 -21.77 -9.58
CA ILE A 163 40.82 -20.33 -9.68
C ILE A 163 40.69 -19.66 -8.33
N ASN A 164 41.38 -18.54 -8.14
CA ASN A 164 41.18 -17.64 -7.02
C ASN A 164 40.30 -16.48 -7.44
N VAL A 165 39.16 -16.30 -6.76
CA VAL A 165 38.24 -15.20 -7.04
C VAL A 165 38.29 -14.21 -5.89
N LYS A 166 38.57 -12.94 -6.18
CA LYS A 166 38.47 -11.83 -5.21
C LYS A 166 37.28 -10.96 -5.53
N ILE A 167 36.46 -10.71 -4.54
CA ILE A 167 35.34 -9.78 -4.61
C ILE A 167 35.75 -8.53 -3.84
N LEU A 168 35.65 -7.37 -4.49
CA LEU A 168 36.04 -6.06 -3.99
C LEU A 168 34.81 -5.19 -3.89
N TRP A 169 34.23 -5.06 -2.70
CA TRP A 169 33.09 -4.16 -2.46
C TRP A 169 33.59 -2.77 -2.12
N GLY A 170 32.83 -1.80 -2.59
CA GLY A 170 32.87 -0.41 -2.22
C GLY A 170 31.49 0.19 -2.41
N HIS A 171 31.42 1.48 -2.50
CA HIS A 171 30.17 2.15 -2.87
C HIS A 171 30.43 3.27 -3.87
N SER A 172 29.42 3.60 -4.65
CA SER A 172 29.36 4.83 -5.41
C SER A 172 29.27 6.03 -4.46
N PRO A 173 29.57 7.24 -4.87
CA PRO A 173 29.52 8.41 -4.01
C PRO A 173 28.21 8.54 -3.24
N ILE A 174 28.29 9.01 -2.01
CA ILE A 174 27.13 9.37 -1.20
C ILE A 174 26.46 10.59 -1.83
N LEU A 175 25.15 10.49 -2.08
CA LEU A 175 24.36 11.51 -2.79
C LEU A 175 23.71 12.56 -1.88
N ILE A 176 23.74 12.34 -0.56
CA ILE A 176 23.14 13.24 0.44
C ILE A 176 24.20 13.76 1.42
N SER A 177 24.03 15.01 1.86
CA SER A 177 24.94 15.62 2.83
C SER A 177 24.64 15.17 4.26
N GLY A 178 25.66 15.33 5.15
CA GLY A 178 25.51 15.03 6.58
C GLY A 178 25.65 13.56 6.93
N ILE A 179 26.13 12.72 6.00
CA ILE A 179 26.45 11.30 6.25
C ILE A 179 27.90 11.16 6.68
N SER A 180 28.16 10.23 7.57
CA SER A 180 29.51 9.76 7.92
C SER A 180 29.50 8.26 8.18
N LEU A 181 30.61 7.62 7.77
CA LEU A 181 30.86 6.22 8.01
C LEU A 181 31.79 6.03 9.21
N SER A 182 31.57 4.97 9.97
CA SER A 182 32.49 4.49 10.98
C SER A 182 32.54 2.96 10.93
N LYS A 183 33.63 2.36 11.47
CA LYS A 183 33.84 0.91 11.41
C LYS A 183 33.95 0.32 12.80
N SER A 184 33.35 -0.85 12.98
CA SER A 184 33.55 -1.73 14.13
C SER A 184 33.63 -3.18 13.62
N ASP A 185 34.75 -3.82 13.79
CA ASP A 185 35.02 -5.16 13.25
C ASP A 185 34.73 -5.26 11.74
N ASN A 186 33.80 -6.13 11.35
CA ASN A 186 33.32 -6.33 9.99
C ASN A 186 32.02 -5.57 9.67
N ILE A 187 31.72 -4.51 10.44
CA ILE A 187 30.50 -3.70 10.28
C ILE A 187 30.89 -2.27 9.93
N ILE A 188 30.31 -1.75 8.84
CA ILE A 188 30.31 -0.32 8.52
C ILE A 188 29.01 0.26 9.07
N LYS A 189 29.13 1.25 9.94
CA LYS A 189 28.01 2.01 10.50
C LYS A 189 27.84 3.31 9.70
N ILE A 190 26.61 3.60 9.30
CA ILE A 190 26.23 4.81 8.58
C ILE A 190 25.49 5.72 9.55
N ASN A 191 26.04 6.91 9.77
CA ASN A 191 25.48 7.93 10.66
C ASN A 191 25.00 9.12 9.83
N SER A 192 24.02 9.86 10.37
CA SER A 192 23.54 11.10 9.80
C SER A 192 23.54 12.21 10.85
N THR A 193 23.86 13.44 10.44
CA THR A 193 23.68 14.63 11.26
C THR A 193 22.25 15.18 11.21
N LYS A 194 21.42 14.69 10.27
CA LYS A 194 20.05 15.15 10.04
C LYS A 194 18.99 14.28 10.71
N THR A 195 19.36 13.07 11.17
CA THR A 195 18.44 12.13 11.81
C THR A 195 19.20 11.22 12.78
N ASN A 196 18.51 10.73 13.80
CA ASN A 196 19.04 9.74 14.73
C ASN A 196 18.93 8.30 14.20
N ALA A 197 18.32 8.08 13.05
CA ALA A 197 18.30 6.78 12.40
C ALA A 197 19.72 6.30 12.03
N LYS A 198 19.96 5.00 12.05
CA LYS A 198 21.27 4.39 11.80
C LYS A 198 21.18 3.32 10.72
N GLY A 199 22.22 3.28 9.87
CA GLY A 199 22.44 2.21 8.93
C GLY A 199 23.65 1.34 9.32
N TYR A 200 23.60 0.06 8.98
CA TYR A 200 24.68 -0.91 9.25
C TYR A 200 24.86 -1.83 8.06
N LEU A 201 26.08 -1.89 7.50
CA LEU A 201 26.48 -2.94 6.57
C LEU A 201 27.29 -3.97 7.35
N THR A 202 26.79 -5.19 7.43
CA THR A 202 27.45 -6.30 8.12
C THR A 202 28.00 -7.29 7.11
N PHE A 203 29.31 -7.45 7.10
CA PHE A 203 30.02 -8.40 6.26
C PHE A 203 30.32 -9.70 7.02
N PRO A 204 30.52 -10.83 6.31
CA PRO A 204 31.04 -12.05 6.94
C PRO A 204 32.39 -11.79 7.63
N LYS A 205 32.68 -12.53 8.70
CA LYS A 205 33.95 -12.42 9.45
C LYS A 205 35.19 -12.71 8.57
N THR A 206 35.03 -13.45 7.48
CA THR A 206 36.06 -13.77 6.50
C THR A 206 36.34 -12.63 5.53
N THR A 207 35.54 -11.58 5.55
CA THR A 207 35.71 -10.39 4.71
C THR A 207 36.59 -9.38 5.43
N HIS A 208 37.66 -8.95 4.78
CA HIS A 208 38.47 -7.82 5.27
C HIS A 208 37.76 -6.52 4.94
N VAL A 209 37.46 -5.72 5.97
CA VAL A 209 36.76 -4.45 5.84
C VAL A 209 37.64 -3.32 6.34
N GLU A 210 37.81 -2.27 5.57
CA GLU A 210 38.56 -1.07 5.96
C GLU A 210 37.75 0.19 5.67
N LEU A 211 37.93 1.21 6.50
CA LEU A 211 37.43 2.55 6.28
C LEU A 211 38.53 3.36 5.60
N VAL A 212 38.23 3.87 4.40
CA VAL A 212 39.17 4.71 3.63
C VAL A 212 39.20 6.14 4.20
N ASP A 213 38.00 6.67 4.40
CA ASP A 213 37.76 7.98 5.06
C ASP A 213 36.36 8.01 5.67
N SER A 214 35.89 9.18 6.09
CA SER A 214 34.56 9.34 6.70
C SER A 214 33.39 9.10 5.73
N LEU A 215 33.62 8.95 4.45
CA LEU A 215 32.60 8.75 3.40
C LEU A 215 32.86 7.52 2.53
N GLN A 216 33.98 6.80 2.71
CA GLN A 216 34.37 5.70 1.84
C GLN A 216 34.84 4.48 2.64
N TYR A 217 34.42 3.31 2.20
CA TYR A 217 34.92 2.03 2.72
C TYR A 217 35.33 1.12 1.55
N ASN A 218 36.22 0.16 1.86
CA ASN A 218 36.54 -0.99 1.03
C ASN A 218 36.31 -2.28 1.82
N ALA A 219 35.80 -3.29 1.13
CA ALA A 219 35.69 -4.62 1.70
C ALA A 219 36.16 -5.66 0.67
N LYS A 220 36.86 -6.70 1.13
CA LYS A 220 37.48 -7.71 0.26
C LYS A 220 37.30 -9.12 0.82
N SER A 221 36.85 -10.02 -0.05
CA SER A 221 36.88 -11.47 0.20
C SER A 221 37.66 -12.19 -0.89
N SER A 222 38.31 -13.30 -0.51
CA SER A 222 39.01 -14.18 -1.45
C SER A 222 38.46 -15.59 -1.35
N LEU A 223 38.14 -16.21 -2.49
CA LEU A 223 37.53 -17.53 -2.60
C LEU A 223 38.36 -18.39 -3.56
N ASP A 224 38.88 -19.53 -3.06
CA ASP A 224 39.47 -20.54 -3.93
C ASP A 224 38.38 -21.49 -4.40
N LEU A 225 38.20 -21.64 -5.68
CA LEU A 225 37.14 -22.41 -6.32
C LEU A 225 37.72 -23.50 -7.21
N LYS A 226 37.43 -24.77 -6.92
CA LYS A 226 37.69 -25.89 -7.81
C LYS A 226 36.79 -25.85 -9.04
N PRO A 227 37.09 -26.56 -10.13
CA PRO A 227 36.18 -26.69 -11.27
C PRO A 227 34.75 -27.07 -10.82
N ASN A 228 33.77 -26.35 -11.32
CA ASN A 228 32.32 -26.48 -10.98
C ASN A 228 31.94 -26.20 -9.52
N GLU A 229 32.87 -25.81 -8.66
CA GLU A 229 32.57 -25.40 -7.28
C GLU A 229 31.83 -24.07 -7.25
N THR A 230 30.87 -23.96 -6.31
CA THR A 230 30.11 -22.72 -6.03
C THR A 230 30.36 -22.29 -4.60
N LYS A 231 30.69 -21.03 -4.39
CA LYS A 231 30.74 -20.40 -3.05
C LYS A 231 29.86 -19.15 -3.01
N GLU A 232 29.46 -18.79 -1.81
CA GLU A 232 28.54 -17.67 -1.58
C GLU A 232 29.01 -16.75 -0.47
N ILE A 233 28.65 -15.48 -0.58
CA ILE A 233 28.85 -14.44 0.41
C ILE A 233 27.54 -13.70 0.60
N THR A 234 27.16 -13.45 1.84
CA THR A 234 25.96 -12.69 2.18
C THR A 234 26.33 -11.45 2.98
N ILE A 235 25.93 -10.28 2.50
CA ILE A 235 26.04 -9.00 3.20
C ILE A 235 24.65 -8.62 3.71
N LEU A 236 24.59 -8.03 4.90
CA LEU A 236 23.37 -7.57 5.53
C LEU A 236 23.36 -6.04 5.54
N HIS A 237 22.31 -5.44 5.05
CA HIS A 237 22.06 -4.03 5.25
C HIS A 237 20.89 -3.86 6.21
N THR A 238 21.16 -3.27 7.38
CA THR A 238 20.16 -2.94 8.39
C THR A 238 19.99 -1.42 8.48
N PHE A 239 18.75 -0.96 8.49
CA PHE A 239 18.38 0.42 8.73
C PHE A 239 17.34 0.47 9.85
N ILE A 240 17.62 1.21 10.92
CA ILE A 240 16.76 1.30 12.10
C ILE A 240 16.55 2.74 12.56
N PHE A 241 15.34 3.03 13.02
CA PHE A 241 15.00 4.25 13.75
C PHE A 241 15.40 4.17 15.21
N PRO A 242 15.48 5.30 15.95
CA PRO A 242 15.94 5.36 17.34
C PRO A 242 15.14 4.49 18.32
N GLU A 243 13.86 4.25 18.05
CA GLU A 243 12.98 3.43 18.88
C GLU A 243 13.27 1.92 18.82
N TYR A 244 14.12 1.50 17.88
CA TYR A 244 14.52 0.10 17.71
C TYR A 244 15.98 -0.11 18.14
N SER A 245 16.26 -1.28 18.71
CA SER A 245 17.58 -1.65 19.21
C SER A 245 18.43 -2.34 18.16
N TRP A 246 19.59 -1.75 17.83
CA TRP A 246 20.59 -2.42 16.99
C TRP A 246 21.10 -3.73 17.63
N GLU A 247 21.30 -3.77 18.95
CA GLU A 247 21.81 -4.96 19.62
C GLU A 247 20.82 -6.14 19.59
N GLU A 248 19.52 -5.84 19.59
CA GLU A 248 18.48 -6.86 19.42
C GLU A 248 18.43 -7.36 17.96
N GLU A 249 18.43 -6.46 16.98
CA GLU A 249 18.45 -6.87 15.58
C GLU A 249 19.74 -7.64 15.24
N LYS A 250 20.88 -7.19 15.72
CA LYS A 250 22.18 -7.85 15.57
C LYS A 250 22.15 -9.29 16.08
N LYS A 251 21.52 -9.57 17.22
CA LYS A 251 21.35 -10.94 17.75
C LYS A 251 20.51 -11.81 16.81
N GLN A 252 19.46 -11.24 16.21
CA GLN A 252 18.59 -11.96 15.29
C GLN A 252 19.25 -12.29 13.96
N ILE A 253 20.21 -11.46 13.50
CA ILE A 253 20.89 -11.64 12.20
C ILE A 253 22.19 -12.43 12.30
N GLN A 254 22.75 -12.66 13.49
CA GLN A 254 24.06 -13.35 13.68
C GLN A 254 24.12 -14.76 13.07
N LYS A 255 23.01 -15.49 13.04
CA LYS A 255 22.93 -16.88 12.56
C LYS A 255 21.98 -17.03 11.37
N ILE A 256 21.81 -15.94 10.61
CA ILE A 256 20.85 -15.93 9.50
C ILE A 256 21.36 -16.77 8.34
N ASN A 257 20.46 -17.55 7.75
CA ASN A 257 20.71 -18.28 6.52
C ASN A 257 19.88 -17.63 5.39
N PHE A 258 20.56 -17.21 4.34
CA PHE A 258 19.93 -16.51 3.21
C PHE A 258 18.85 -17.36 2.52
N ASP A 259 19.16 -18.61 2.20
CA ASP A 259 18.23 -19.49 1.48
C ASP A 259 16.97 -19.77 2.31
N SER A 260 17.10 -19.85 3.65
CA SER A 260 15.96 -19.96 4.55
C SER A 260 15.06 -18.72 4.49
N VAL A 261 15.64 -17.52 4.56
CA VAL A 261 14.88 -16.25 4.44
C VAL A 261 14.20 -16.15 3.08
N LEU A 262 14.92 -16.42 2.00
CA LEU A 262 14.38 -16.38 0.65
C LEU A 262 13.22 -17.36 0.48
N ASN A 263 13.35 -18.59 0.98
CA ASN A 263 12.28 -19.59 0.90
C ASN A 263 11.03 -19.16 1.68
N VAL A 264 11.20 -18.63 2.90
CA VAL A 264 10.07 -18.07 3.67
C VAL A 264 9.37 -16.96 2.90
N ARG A 265 10.11 -16.01 2.32
CA ARG A 265 9.52 -14.93 1.50
C ARG A 265 8.82 -15.48 0.25
N LYS A 266 9.42 -16.44 -0.45
CA LYS A 266 8.78 -17.07 -1.60
C LYS A 266 7.48 -17.76 -1.23
N GLN A 267 7.45 -18.52 -0.15
CA GLN A 267 6.24 -19.21 0.31
C GLN A 267 5.13 -18.22 0.71
N GLU A 268 5.47 -17.18 1.47
CA GLU A 268 4.55 -16.15 1.88
C GLU A 268 3.92 -15.45 0.66
N LYS A 269 4.74 -14.92 -0.25
CA LYS A 269 4.26 -14.20 -1.42
C LYS A 269 3.52 -15.08 -2.41
N ASN A 270 3.97 -16.33 -2.56
CA ASN A 270 3.25 -17.31 -3.37
C ASN A 270 1.85 -17.61 -2.80
N SER A 271 1.72 -17.75 -1.47
CA SER A 271 0.43 -17.98 -0.82
C SER A 271 -0.51 -16.78 -0.96
N GLN A 272 -0.01 -15.55 -0.77
CA GLN A 272 -0.78 -14.33 -0.96
C GLN A 272 -1.29 -14.20 -2.40
N LEU A 273 -0.41 -14.40 -3.39
CA LEU A 273 -0.76 -14.37 -4.81
C LEU A 273 -1.74 -15.51 -5.19
N LYS A 274 -1.54 -16.72 -4.67
CA LYS A 274 -2.47 -17.83 -4.84
C LYS A 274 -3.87 -17.43 -4.39
N THR A 275 -3.99 -16.91 -3.18
CA THR A 275 -5.27 -16.46 -2.59
C THR A 275 -5.96 -15.44 -3.51
N LEU A 276 -5.25 -14.41 -3.96
CA LEU A 276 -5.80 -13.39 -4.85
C LEU A 276 -6.22 -13.98 -6.22
N ILE A 277 -5.37 -14.80 -6.81
CA ILE A 277 -5.56 -15.28 -8.18
C ILE A 277 -6.67 -16.35 -8.26
N GLU A 278 -6.79 -17.24 -7.29
CA GLU A 278 -7.81 -18.29 -7.29
C GLU A 278 -9.21 -17.76 -6.95
N ASN A 279 -9.30 -16.72 -6.12
CA ASN A 279 -10.58 -16.14 -5.67
C ASN A 279 -11.19 -15.10 -6.62
N ARG A 280 -10.64 -14.97 -7.84
CA ARG A 280 -11.21 -14.07 -8.87
C ARG A 280 -12.63 -14.49 -9.27
N LYS A 281 -13.46 -13.50 -9.63
CA LYS A 281 -14.74 -13.74 -10.29
C LYS A 281 -14.54 -14.58 -11.55
N SER A 282 -15.53 -15.39 -11.91
CA SER A 282 -15.42 -16.36 -13.03
C SER A 282 -15.11 -15.71 -14.38
N GLN A 283 -15.64 -14.51 -14.63
CA GLN A 283 -15.42 -13.74 -15.85
C GLN A 283 -14.01 -13.15 -15.97
N PHE A 284 -13.22 -13.14 -14.89
CA PHE A 284 -11.85 -12.61 -14.86
C PHE A 284 -10.79 -13.71 -14.68
N LYS A 285 -11.01 -14.91 -15.22
CA LYS A 285 -10.07 -16.04 -15.11
C LYS A 285 -8.91 -16.02 -16.10
N ASP A 286 -8.95 -15.14 -17.11
CA ASP A 286 -7.84 -14.96 -18.04
C ASP A 286 -6.53 -14.60 -17.32
N TYR A 287 -5.40 -15.04 -17.93
CA TYR A 287 -4.03 -14.82 -17.41
C TYR A 287 -3.73 -13.33 -17.14
N LYS A 288 -4.16 -12.45 -18.03
CA LYS A 288 -3.94 -11.00 -17.91
C LYS A 288 -4.46 -10.41 -16.58
N TYR A 289 -5.59 -10.90 -16.05
CA TYR A 289 -6.14 -10.44 -14.78
C TYR A 289 -5.38 -10.99 -13.56
N ALA A 290 -4.69 -12.14 -13.71
CA ALA A 290 -3.77 -12.61 -12.68
C ALA A 290 -2.52 -11.70 -12.59
N GLU A 291 -2.01 -11.23 -13.73
CA GLU A 291 -0.91 -10.24 -13.74
C GLU A 291 -1.35 -8.91 -13.13
N VAL A 292 -2.57 -8.44 -13.37
CA VAL A 292 -3.12 -7.22 -12.72
C VAL A 292 -3.12 -7.38 -11.20
N LEU A 293 -3.57 -8.52 -10.68
CA LEU A 293 -3.56 -8.79 -9.23
C LEU A 293 -2.15 -8.88 -8.67
N ALA A 294 -1.22 -9.49 -9.39
CA ALA A 294 0.19 -9.53 -8.96
C ALA A 294 0.84 -8.14 -8.93
N LYS A 295 0.51 -7.29 -9.90
CA LYS A 295 0.94 -5.89 -9.94
C LYS A 295 0.35 -5.08 -8.78
N ALA A 296 -0.95 -5.22 -8.54
CA ALA A 296 -1.63 -4.56 -7.43
C ALA A 296 -1.07 -4.99 -6.07
N HIS A 297 -0.86 -6.31 -5.87
CA HIS A 297 -0.21 -6.85 -4.67
C HIS A 297 1.18 -6.24 -4.44
N LEU A 298 2.01 -6.16 -5.47
CA LEU A 298 3.37 -5.62 -5.37
C LEU A 298 3.37 -4.10 -5.15
N THR A 299 2.39 -3.38 -5.72
CA THR A 299 2.18 -1.94 -5.45
C THR A 299 1.86 -1.69 -3.98
N LEU A 300 0.94 -2.47 -3.38
CA LEU A 300 0.63 -2.37 -1.95
C LEU A 300 1.85 -2.72 -1.09
N GLN A 301 2.57 -3.80 -1.42
CA GLN A 301 3.80 -4.20 -0.71
C GLN A 301 4.85 -3.10 -0.67
N ASN A 302 5.09 -2.41 -1.79
CA ASN A 302 6.09 -1.34 -1.86
C ASN A 302 5.72 -0.12 -0.99
N ASN A 303 4.43 0.11 -0.74
CA ASN A 303 3.94 1.21 0.08
C ASN A 303 3.72 0.86 1.55
N TRP A 304 3.87 -0.41 1.94
CA TRP A 304 3.76 -0.87 3.32
C TRP A 304 4.94 -0.40 4.18
N ARG A 305 4.64 0.07 5.40
CA ARG A 305 5.61 0.54 6.40
C ARG A 305 5.32 -0.06 7.77
N ILE A 306 6.38 -0.51 8.47
CA ILE A 306 6.31 -0.88 9.88
C ILE A 306 6.21 0.37 10.76
N PRO A 307 5.80 0.24 12.05
CA PRO A 307 5.77 1.35 12.99
C PRO A 307 7.08 2.13 13.01
N ALA A 308 7.00 3.44 13.09
CA ALA A 308 8.15 4.33 13.29
C ALA A 308 7.70 5.72 13.78
N GLY A 309 8.40 6.28 14.75
CA GLY A 309 8.12 7.59 15.33
C GLY A 309 6.71 7.66 15.92
N GLU A 310 5.89 8.59 15.43
CA GLU A 310 4.51 8.76 15.89
C GLU A 310 3.57 7.64 15.42
N ILE A 311 3.87 6.98 14.31
CA ILE A 311 3.07 5.87 13.78
C ILE A 311 3.35 4.59 14.58
N LYS A 312 2.37 4.09 15.34
CA LYS A 312 2.52 2.94 16.27
C LYS A 312 2.06 1.61 15.68
N HIS A 313 1.36 1.61 14.56
CA HIS A 313 0.92 0.42 13.84
C HIS A 313 1.34 0.46 12.38
N GLU A 314 1.41 -0.73 11.77
CA GLU A 314 1.75 -0.86 10.35
C GLU A 314 0.67 -0.24 9.46
N GLY A 315 1.09 0.28 8.31
CA GLY A 315 0.16 0.84 7.33
C GLY A 315 0.82 1.11 5.99
N LEU A 316 0.06 1.71 5.08
CA LEU A 316 0.48 2.00 3.72
C LEU A 316 0.45 3.49 3.42
N PHE A 317 1.49 3.96 2.74
CA PHE A 317 1.45 5.23 2.02
C PHE A 317 0.51 5.15 0.82
N PRO A 318 -0.09 6.27 0.36
CA PRO A 318 -0.70 6.35 -0.97
C PRO A 318 0.31 6.06 -2.07
N SER A 319 1.52 6.67 -1.99
CA SER A 319 2.66 6.35 -2.86
C SER A 319 3.97 6.85 -2.27
N TYR A 320 4.94 5.95 -2.08
CA TYR A 320 6.32 6.34 -1.73
C TYR A 320 7.02 7.12 -2.85
N HIS A 321 6.51 7.03 -4.07
CA HIS A 321 7.13 7.59 -5.27
C HIS A 321 6.79 9.07 -5.48
N TYR A 322 5.84 9.61 -4.71
CA TYR A 322 5.44 11.01 -4.79
C TYR A 322 5.80 11.76 -3.50
N GLU A 323 6.26 13.00 -3.63
CA GLU A 323 6.82 13.77 -2.52
C GLU A 323 5.86 14.03 -1.37
N TRP A 324 4.56 14.20 -1.67
CA TRP A 324 3.56 14.56 -0.67
C TRP A 324 2.87 13.35 -0.01
N PHE A 325 3.09 12.11 -0.50
CA PHE A 325 2.33 10.93 -0.07
C PHE A 325 3.08 10.00 0.89
N ASN A 326 3.78 10.57 1.87
CA ASN A 326 4.58 9.88 2.88
C ASN A 326 3.91 9.80 4.26
N GLY A 327 2.60 9.98 4.33
CA GLY A 327 1.74 9.80 5.50
C GLY A 327 0.69 8.71 5.29
N PHE A 328 -0.16 8.49 6.30
CA PHE A 328 -1.35 7.64 6.19
C PHE A 328 -2.58 8.53 6.22
N TRP A 329 -3.25 8.67 5.08
CA TRP A 329 -4.54 9.35 4.97
C TRP A 329 -5.66 8.44 5.42
N SER A 330 -6.69 8.99 6.09
CA SER A 330 -7.75 8.21 6.69
C SER A 330 -8.59 7.46 5.63
N TRP A 331 -9.16 8.12 4.62
CA TRP A 331 -9.98 7.40 3.65
C TRP A 331 -9.19 6.49 2.70
N ASP A 332 -7.91 6.83 2.40
CA ASP A 332 -6.98 5.91 1.75
C ASP A 332 -6.81 4.64 2.59
N SER A 333 -6.62 4.82 3.90
CA SER A 333 -6.48 3.70 4.84
C SER A 333 -7.69 2.78 4.81
N TRP A 334 -8.91 3.32 4.82
CA TRP A 334 -10.12 2.49 4.71
C TRP A 334 -10.16 1.68 3.41
N LYS A 335 -9.79 2.28 2.29
CA LYS A 335 -9.73 1.64 0.97
C LYS A 335 -8.59 0.61 0.88
N HIS A 336 -7.40 0.93 1.41
CA HIS A 336 -6.28 -0.02 1.51
C HIS A 336 -6.68 -1.27 2.29
N VAL A 337 -7.34 -1.08 3.45
CA VAL A 337 -7.81 -2.15 4.33
C VAL A 337 -8.71 -3.12 3.59
N VAL A 338 -9.65 -2.64 2.80
CA VAL A 338 -10.53 -3.53 2.04
C VAL A 338 -9.77 -4.34 1.01
N GLY A 339 -8.83 -3.73 0.29
CA GLY A 339 -7.95 -4.46 -0.64
C GLY A 339 -7.06 -5.48 0.06
N LEU A 340 -6.45 -5.11 1.20
CA LEU A 340 -5.61 -5.99 2.02
C LEU A 340 -6.40 -7.16 2.61
N SER A 341 -7.66 -6.95 3.00
CA SER A 341 -8.49 -7.99 3.64
C SER A 341 -8.62 -9.27 2.83
N TYR A 342 -8.40 -9.22 1.53
CA TYR A 342 -8.45 -10.39 0.64
C TYR A 342 -7.26 -11.33 0.80
N TYR A 343 -6.10 -10.86 1.34
CA TYR A 343 -4.90 -11.69 1.44
C TYR A 343 -4.03 -11.46 2.69
N ASP A 344 -4.19 -10.34 3.39
CA ASP A 344 -3.43 -10.00 4.61
C ASP A 344 -4.29 -9.23 5.62
N THR A 345 -5.15 -9.96 6.32
CA THR A 345 -6.05 -9.37 7.33
C THR A 345 -5.30 -8.82 8.54
N SER A 346 -4.06 -9.26 8.80
CA SER A 346 -3.24 -8.75 9.90
C SER A 346 -2.80 -7.31 9.62
N LEU A 347 -2.24 -7.08 8.44
CA LEU A 347 -1.84 -5.74 8.00
C LEU A 347 -3.08 -4.81 7.88
N ALA A 348 -4.20 -5.34 7.37
CA ALA A 348 -5.47 -4.60 7.31
C ALA A 348 -5.91 -4.08 8.69
N LYS A 349 -5.87 -4.93 9.74
CA LYS A 349 -6.21 -4.51 11.12
C LYS A 349 -5.24 -3.47 11.66
N ASN A 350 -3.94 -3.62 11.39
CA ASN A 350 -2.92 -2.67 11.85
C ASN A 350 -3.11 -1.30 11.19
N GLN A 351 -3.46 -1.24 9.90
CA GLN A 351 -3.81 0.01 9.22
C GLN A 351 -5.01 0.71 9.88
N MET A 352 -6.04 -0.04 10.29
CA MET A 352 -7.17 0.54 11.06
C MET A 352 -6.71 1.09 12.40
N ARG A 353 -5.88 0.33 13.15
CA ARG A 353 -5.35 0.76 14.45
C ARG A 353 -4.50 2.02 14.32
N ALA A 354 -3.67 2.11 13.26
CA ALA A 354 -2.85 3.29 13.00
C ALA A 354 -3.69 4.58 12.96
N MET A 355 -4.84 4.56 12.31
CA MET A 355 -5.73 5.72 12.26
C MET A 355 -6.50 5.91 13.57
N PHE A 356 -6.94 4.83 14.22
CA PHE A 356 -7.64 4.90 15.50
C PHE A 356 -6.78 5.37 16.67
N ASP A 357 -5.45 5.27 16.60
CA ASP A 357 -4.55 5.83 17.60
C ASP A 357 -4.64 7.36 17.68
N PHE A 358 -5.09 8.00 16.60
CA PHE A 358 -5.27 9.45 16.49
C PHE A 358 -6.74 9.88 16.55
N GLN A 359 -7.62 9.01 17.00
CA GLN A 359 -9.00 9.39 17.25
C GLN A 359 -9.12 10.25 18.50
N SER A 360 -9.77 11.41 18.40
CA SER A 360 -10.06 12.30 19.54
C SER A 360 -11.11 11.73 20.48
N LYS A 361 -11.27 12.35 21.64
CA LYS A 361 -12.26 11.91 22.65
C LYS A 361 -13.71 12.01 22.17
N ASP A 362 -14.01 13.01 21.33
CA ASP A 362 -15.32 13.24 20.73
C ASP A 362 -15.58 12.42 19.45
N GLY A 363 -14.58 11.66 18.98
CA GLY A 363 -14.74 10.72 17.88
C GLY A 363 -14.08 11.14 16.56
N PHE A 364 -13.62 12.38 16.42
CA PHE A 364 -12.93 12.85 15.21
C PHE A 364 -11.72 11.97 14.87
N ILE A 365 -11.56 11.64 13.60
CA ILE A 365 -10.36 10.99 13.08
C ILE A 365 -9.66 11.97 12.13
N VAL A 366 -8.40 12.23 12.42
CA VAL A 366 -7.52 13.13 11.65
C VAL A 366 -7.40 12.70 10.19
N ASP A 367 -7.32 13.67 9.28
CA ASP A 367 -7.15 13.40 7.83
C ASP A 367 -5.91 12.58 7.54
N CYS A 368 -4.74 13.04 8.01
CA CYS A 368 -3.46 12.38 7.71
C CYS A 368 -2.52 12.38 8.92
N ILE A 369 -1.82 11.26 9.10
CA ILE A 369 -0.78 11.08 10.13
C ILE A 369 0.59 10.86 9.50
N TYR A 370 1.63 11.39 10.16
CA TYR A 370 3.01 11.31 9.71
C TYR A 370 3.92 10.70 10.77
N ARG A 371 5.02 10.10 10.35
CA ARG A 371 6.03 9.51 11.24
C ARG A 371 6.71 10.55 12.14
N ASP A 372 6.98 11.73 11.61
CA ASP A 372 7.82 12.74 12.24
C ASP A 372 7.16 14.11 12.14
N THR A 373 6.54 14.53 13.24
CA THR A 373 5.81 15.80 13.31
C THR A 373 6.72 17.02 13.36
N THR A 374 8.02 16.85 13.47
CA THR A 374 8.98 17.96 13.31
C THR A 374 9.23 18.30 11.84
N ILE A 375 8.88 17.38 10.92
CA ILE A 375 8.99 17.58 9.47
C ILE A 375 7.62 17.93 8.88
N GLU A 376 6.59 17.16 9.23
CA GLU A 376 5.21 17.33 8.74
C GLU A 376 4.23 17.09 9.87
N ALA A 377 3.44 18.10 10.24
CA ALA A 377 2.42 17.98 11.28
C ALA A 377 1.25 17.11 10.80
N HIS A 378 0.64 16.33 11.73
CA HIS A 378 -0.63 15.66 11.44
C HIS A 378 -1.69 16.66 11.00
N ASN A 379 -2.51 16.29 10.01
CA ASN A 379 -3.55 17.18 9.52
C ASN A 379 -4.84 17.02 10.33
N TYR A 380 -5.06 17.93 11.28
CA TYR A 380 -6.29 18.03 12.10
C TYR A 380 -7.31 19.03 11.55
N ARG A 381 -7.09 19.61 10.39
CA ARG A 381 -7.95 20.66 9.82
C ARG A 381 -9.27 20.12 9.29
N ASP A 382 -9.29 18.86 8.93
CA ASP A 382 -10.40 18.11 8.37
C ASP A 382 -10.27 16.63 8.69
N THR A 383 -11.32 15.86 8.42
CA THR A 383 -11.30 14.41 8.32
C THR A 383 -11.50 13.99 6.87
N LYS A 384 -11.88 12.76 6.60
CA LYS A 384 -12.20 12.25 5.27
C LYS A 384 -13.52 11.47 5.28
N PRO A 385 -14.12 11.20 4.12
CA PRO A 385 -15.41 10.50 4.05
C PRO A 385 -15.49 9.25 4.92
N PRO A 386 -16.62 9.03 5.62
CA PRO A 386 -16.78 7.97 6.62
C PRO A 386 -16.91 6.58 5.97
N LEU A 387 -15.81 5.87 5.81
CA LEU A 387 -15.73 4.52 5.25
C LEU A 387 -15.10 3.51 6.24
N ALA A 388 -14.85 3.92 7.50
CA ALA A 388 -14.19 3.09 8.49
C ALA A 388 -15.01 1.85 8.86
N VAL A 389 -16.34 1.99 9.01
CA VAL A 389 -17.22 0.86 9.36
C VAL A 389 -17.26 -0.17 8.22
N TRP A 390 -17.34 0.30 6.97
CA TRP A 390 -17.23 -0.57 5.79
C TRP A 390 -15.93 -1.37 5.82
N ALA A 391 -14.79 -0.72 6.10
CA ALA A 391 -13.48 -1.38 6.14
C ALA A 391 -13.43 -2.48 7.22
N VAL A 392 -13.88 -2.21 8.45
CA VAL A 392 -13.91 -3.20 9.54
C VAL A 392 -14.86 -4.36 9.21
N THR A 393 -16.01 -4.08 8.62
CA THR A 393 -16.96 -5.12 8.18
C THR A 393 -16.32 -6.03 7.15
N LYS A 394 -15.56 -5.46 6.18
CA LYS A 394 -14.84 -6.26 5.16
C LYS A 394 -13.72 -7.13 5.75
N ILE A 395 -13.02 -6.68 6.77
CA ILE A 395 -12.09 -7.54 7.52
C ILE A 395 -12.85 -8.72 8.15
N TYR A 396 -13.94 -8.43 8.86
CA TYR A 396 -14.73 -9.46 9.53
C TYR A 396 -15.31 -10.49 8.55
N GLU A 397 -15.81 -10.06 7.40
CA GLU A 397 -16.31 -10.98 6.36
C GLU A 397 -15.25 -12.01 5.94
N LYS A 398 -13.96 -11.63 5.92
CA LYS A 398 -12.86 -12.50 5.48
C LYS A 398 -12.29 -13.41 6.57
N ASN A 399 -12.22 -12.96 7.83
CA ASN A 399 -11.54 -13.72 8.88
C ASN A 399 -12.41 -14.09 10.09
N LYS A 400 -13.63 -13.53 10.19
CA LYS A 400 -14.59 -13.75 11.29
C LYS A 400 -14.03 -13.43 12.69
N ASP A 401 -13.06 -12.49 12.77
CA ASP A 401 -12.44 -12.07 14.02
C ASP A 401 -13.37 -11.13 14.82
N ILE A 402 -14.14 -11.72 15.72
CA ILE A 402 -15.07 -11.00 16.58
C ILE A 402 -14.35 -10.11 17.61
N GLU A 403 -13.13 -10.47 18.03
CA GLU A 403 -12.37 -9.68 18.99
C GLU A 403 -11.93 -8.35 18.38
N PHE A 404 -11.53 -8.36 17.10
CA PHE A 404 -11.23 -7.12 16.39
C PHE A 404 -12.49 -6.26 16.20
N VAL A 405 -13.64 -6.86 15.97
CA VAL A 405 -14.92 -6.11 15.93
C VAL A 405 -15.21 -5.48 17.29
N LYS A 406 -15.06 -6.21 18.42
CA LYS A 406 -15.21 -5.66 19.78
C LYS A 406 -14.25 -4.49 20.06
N GLU A 407 -13.00 -4.60 19.62
CA GLU A 407 -11.99 -3.55 19.73
C GLU A 407 -12.38 -2.28 18.97
N SER A 408 -12.88 -2.43 17.74
CA SER A 408 -13.15 -1.34 16.81
C SER A 408 -14.51 -0.67 17.01
N TYR A 409 -15.54 -1.42 17.36
CA TYR A 409 -16.92 -0.97 17.39
C TYR A 409 -17.17 0.31 18.21
N PRO A 410 -16.65 0.48 19.44
CA PRO A 410 -16.82 1.72 20.19
C PRO A 410 -16.21 2.95 19.51
N LYS A 411 -15.10 2.75 18.80
CA LYS A 411 -14.41 3.81 18.05
C LYS A 411 -15.20 4.22 16.81
N LEU A 412 -15.74 3.22 16.10
CA LEU A 412 -16.58 3.43 14.93
C LEU A 412 -17.87 4.19 15.29
N LYS A 413 -18.55 3.82 16.39
CA LYS A 413 -19.72 4.55 16.89
C LYS A 413 -19.40 6.03 17.12
N LYS A 414 -18.32 6.32 17.85
CA LYS A 414 -17.92 7.70 18.14
C LYS A 414 -17.61 8.49 16.87
N TYR A 415 -16.94 7.88 15.88
CA TYR A 415 -16.67 8.55 14.62
C TYR A 415 -17.93 8.84 13.82
N HIS A 416 -18.89 7.89 13.80
CA HIS A 416 -20.20 8.08 13.19
C HIS A 416 -21.02 9.20 13.88
N GLU A 417 -21.07 9.20 15.21
CA GLU A 417 -21.74 10.22 16.02
C GLU A 417 -21.12 11.60 15.85
N TRP A 418 -19.79 11.66 15.65
CA TRP A 418 -19.06 12.91 15.42
C TRP A 418 -19.60 13.67 14.20
N TRP A 419 -19.91 12.97 13.09
CA TRP A 419 -20.47 13.59 11.90
C TRP A 419 -21.74 14.37 12.20
N TYR A 420 -22.72 13.76 12.86
CA TYR A 420 -23.97 14.42 13.21
C TYR A 420 -23.79 15.52 14.25
N ASN A 421 -22.85 15.39 15.18
CA ASN A 421 -22.58 16.39 16.19
C ASN A 421 -21.81 17.61 15.69
N LYS A 422 -21.10 17.49 14.56
CA LYS A 422 -20.15 18.51 14.07
C LYS A 422 -20.37 18.94 12.64
N ARG A 423 -21.13 18.21 11.86
CA ARG A 423 -21.33 18.38 10.42
C ARG A 423 -22.81 18.35 9.98
N ASP A 424 -23.73 18.51 10.88
CA ASP A 424 -25.17 18.69 10.65
C ASP A 424 -25.52 20.12 11.17
N HIS A 425 -25.42 21.10 10.25
CA HIS A 425 -25.47 22.53 10.59
C HIS A 425 -26.84 22.95 11.10
N ASP A 426 -27.88 22.55 10.41
CA ASP A 426 -29.27 22.93 10.72
C ASP A 426 -30.05 21.87 11.51
N GLN A 427 -29.36 20.76 11.87
CA GLN A 427 -29.86 19.66 12.70
C GLN A 427 -31.05 18.93 12.06
N ASP A 428 -31.07 18.83 10.78
CA ASP A 428 -32.11 18.13 10.04
C ASP A 428 -31.79 16.63 9.84
N GLY A 429 -30.57 16.18 10.20
CA GLY A 429 -30.09 14.81 10.09
C GLY A 429 -29.48 14.47 8.73
N LEU A 430 -29.15 15.48 7.91
CA LEU A 430 -28.24 15.40 6.78
C LEU A 430 -26.95 16.14 7.13
N CYS A 431 -25.82 15.66 6.65
CA CYS A 431 -24.53 16.24 6.98
C CYS A 431 -23.90 16.93 5.78
N GLU A 432 -23.13 17.99 6.07
CA GLU A 432 -22.30 18.71 5.15
C GLU A 432 -20.81 18.35 5.34
N TYR A 433 -19.99 18.46 4.31
CA TYR A 433 -18.54 18.51 4.48
C TYR A 433 -18.13 19.82 5.18
N GLY A 434 -17.01 19.79 5.88
CA GLY A 434 -16.59 20.95 6.65
C GLY A 434 -15.13 20.93 7.07
N SER A 435 -14.79 21.78 8.04
CA SER A 435 -13.45 21.88 8.60
C SER A 435 -13.45 22.12 10.10
N THR A 436 -12.33 21.93 10.75
CA THR A 436 -12.12 22.28 12.16
C THR A 436 -11.56 23.68 12.33
N ASP A 437 -10.89 24.20 11.30
CA ASP A 437 -10.19 25.51 11.30
C ASP A 437 -11.00 26.65 10.66
N GLY A 438 -12.19 26.37 10.13
CA GLY A 438 -13.05 27.35 9.48
C GLY A 438 -12.60 27.78 8.10
N THR A 439 -11.67 27.04 7.47
CA THR A 439 -11.23 27.36 6.11
C THR A 439 -12.02 26.56 5.08
N LEU A 440 -12.41 27.24 4.00
CA LEU A 440 -13.12 26.60 2.88
C LEU A 440 -12.26 25.54 2.19
N ILE A 441 -10.95 25.73 2.14
CA ILE A 441 -10.06 24.75 1.50
C ILE A 441 -10.03 23.42 2.26
N ALA A 442 -9.95 23.45 3.59
CA ALA A 442 -10.00 22.24 4.40
C ALA A 442 -11.37 21.57 4.33
N ALA A 443 -12.46 22.35 4.29
CA ALA A 443 -13.80 21.81 4.09
C ALA A 443 -13.97 21.07 2.74
N LYS A 444 -13.36 21.56 1.68
CA LYS A 444 -13.31 20.86 0.38
C LYS A 444 -12.45 19.60 0.45
N TRP A 445 -11.31 19.63 1.16
CA TRP A 445 -10.45 18.47 1.36
C TRP A 445 -11.15 17.35 2.16
N GLU A 446 -12.05 17.70 3.10
CA GLU A 446 -12.83 16.72 3.85
C GLU A 446 -13.67 15.80 2.95
N SER A 447 -14.12 16.30 1.78
CA SER A 447 -14.81 15.47 0.79
C SER A 447 -13.89 14.47 0.08
N GLY A 448 -12.57 14.66 0.15
CA GLY A 448 -11.58 13.95 -0.65
C GLY A 448 -11.57 14.33 -2.12
N MET A 449 -12.55 15.09 -2.60
CA MET A 449 -12.64 15.59 -3.98
C MET A 449 -12.29 17.09 -4.02
N ASP A 450 -11.07 17.42 -3.65
CA ASP A 450 -10.54 18.73 -3.25
C ASP A 450 -10.97 19.92 -4.09
N ASN A 451 -11.14 19.73 -5.40
CA ASN A 451 -11.52 20.77 -6.34
C ASN A 451 -12.75 20.41 -7.18
N ALA A 452 -13.60 19.50 -6.72
CA ALA A 452 -14.84 19.18 -7.44
C ALA A 452 -15.67 20.44 -7.67
N ILE A 453 -16.26 20.56 -8.87
CA ILE A 453 -16.95 21.79 -9.31
C ILE A 453 -18.12 22.17 -8.40
N ARG A 454 -18.76 21.17 -7.77
CA ARG A 454 -19.90 21.37 -6.86
C ARG A 454 -19.57 22.25 -5.64
N PHE A 455 -18.28 22.46 -5.34
CA PHE A 455 -17.81 23.30 -4.24
C PHE A 455 -17.30 24.68 -4.66
N ASP A 456 -17.44 25.06 -5.95
CA ASP A 456 -16.89 26.34 -6.43
C ASP A 456 -17.51 27.56 -5.75
N ASP A 457 -18.82 27.54 -5.54
CA ASP A 457 -19.59 28.63 -4.95
C ASP A 457 -19.93 28.41 -3.47
N SER A 458 -19.44 27.34 -2.85
CA SER A 458 -19.70 27.00 -1.44
C SER A 458 -19.13 28.04 -0.49
N LYS A 459 -19.84 28.25 0.61
CA LYS A 459 -19.42 29.10 1.72
C LYS A 459 -19.26 28.26 2.98
N ILE A 460 -18.48 28.77 3.93
CA ILE A 460 -18.26 28.12 5.21
C ILE A 460 -19.18 28.73 6.26
N LEU A 461 -19.86 27.89 7.03
CA LEU A 461 -20.77 28.21 8.13
C LEU A 461 -20.17 27.70 9.44
N LYS A 462 -20.38 28.44 10.53
CA LYS A 462 -19.89 28.04 11.86
C LYS A 462 -20.98 27.27 12.61
N ASN A 463 -20.75 26.02 12.97
CA ASN A 463 -21.64 25.20 13.79
C ASN A 463 -21.38 25.41 15.30
N SER A 464 -20.09 25.33 15.67
CA SER A 464 -19.61 25.56 17.03
C SER A 464 -18.13 25.89 17.02
N GLU A 465 -17.47 25.99 18.16
CA GLU A 465 -16.02 26.14 18.23
C GLU A 465 -15.34 24.90 17.68
N GLY A 466 -14.42 25.09 16.70
CA GLY A 466 -13.71 24.02 16.01
C GLY A 466 -14.59 23.11 15.15
N ALA A 467 -15.78 23.58 14.75
CA ALA A 467 -16.67 22.84 13.87
C ALA A 467 -17.36 23.80 12.88
N TYR A 468 -17.12 23.57 11.60
CA TYR A 468 -17.64 24.36 10.52
C TYR A 468 -18.12 23.45 9.39
N SER A 469 -19.20 23.85 8.69
CA SER A 469 -19.78 23.11 7.56
C SER A 469 -19.84 23.99 6.31
N LEU A 470 -19.88 23.37 5.13
CA LEU A 470 -20.27 24.04 3.90
C LEU A 470 -21.78 24.39 3.94
N ASP A 471 -22.21 25.39 3.16
CA ASP A 471 -23.60 25.80 3.00
C ASP A 471 -24.37 24.91 2.02
N GLN A 472 -24.00 23.63 1.95
CA GLN A 472 -24.62 22.63 1.07
C GLN A 472 -24.52 21.23 1.65
N GLU A 473 -25.57 20.45 1.51
CA GLU A 473 -25.62 19.05 1.86
C GLU A 473 -25.09 18.20 0.69
N SER A 474 -24.21 17.26 1.02
CA SER A 474 -23.53 16.46 0.01
C SER A 474 -24.13 15.05 -0.06
N VAL A 475 -24.57 14.67 -1.26
CA VAL A 475 -25.25 13.38 -1.50
C VAL A 475 -24.33 12.19 -1.24
N ASP A 476 -23.05 12.28 -1.59
CA ASP A 476 -22.10 11.20 -1.34
C ASP A 476 -21.80 11.03 0.15
N LEU A 477 -21.64 12.10 0.92
CA LEU A 477 -21.46 12.04 2.37
C LEU A 477 -22.65 11.32 3.04
N ASN A 478 -23.86 11.73 2.71
CA ASN A 478 -25.08 11.15 3.28
C ASN A 478 -25.30 9.70 2.82
N ALA A 479 -24.88 9.35 1.60
CA ALA A 479 -24.85 7.97 1.14
C ALA A 479 -23.82 7.12 1.89
N TYR A 480 -22.62 7.66 2.19
CA TYR A 480 -21.64 6.97 3.05
C TYR A 480 -22.17 6.79 4.47
N LEU A 481 -22.75 7.81 5.08
CA LEU A 481 -23.35 7.73 6.43
C LEU A 481 -24.51 6.74 6.49
N TYR A 482 -25.34 6.67 5.45
CA TYR A 482 -26.36 5.64 5.32
C TYR A 482 -25.76 4.23 5.31
N ALA A 483 -24.73 4.01 4.50
CA ALA A 483 -24.04 2.73 4.44
C ALA A 483 -23.39 2.39 5.78
N GLU A 484 -22.79 3.37 6.48
CA GLU A 484 -22.23 3.19 7.83
C GLU A 484 -23.28 2.71 8.83
N LYS A 485 -24.49 3.31 8.84
CA LYS A 485 -25.58 2.87 9.72
C LYS A 485 -25.93 1.40 9.49
N LEU A 486 -26.00 0.97 8.22
CA LEU A 486 -26.25 -0.44 7.89
C LEU A 486 -25.12 -1.36 8.39
N TYR A 487 -23.86 -0.98 8.18
CA TYR A 487 -22.73 -1.76 8.66
C TYR A 487 -22.60 -1.74 10.19
N LEU A 488 -22.90 -0.61 10.87
CA LEU A 488 -22.98 -0.55 12.33
C LEU A 488 -24.07 -1.48 12.88
N SER A 489 -25.25 -1.52 12.25
CA SER A 489 -26.32 -2.45 12.60
C SER A 489 -25.88 -3.92 12.45
N GLU A 490 -25.16 -4.25 11.38
CA GLU A 490 -24.60 -5.58 11.15
C GLU A 490 -23.56 -5.94 12.23
N LEU A 491 -22.58 -5.07 12.49
CA LEU A 491 -21.56 -5.28 13.54
C LEU A 491 -22.19 -5.39 14.93
N ALA A 492 -23.21 -4.57 15.26
CA ALA A 492 -23.98 -4.67 16.49
C ALA A 492 -24.68 -6.03 16.64
N THR A 493 -25.26 -6.54 15.54
CA THR A 493 -25.88 -7.88 15.50
C THR A 493 -24.85 -8.98 15.79
N ILE A 494 -23.63 -8.88 15.17
CA ILE A 494 -22.50 -9.80 15.41
C ILE A 494 -22.10 -9.78 16.90
N LEU A 495 -22.07 -8.59 17.50
CA LEU A 495 -21.76 -8.38 18.92
C LEU A 495 -22.91 -8.72 19.87
N LYS A 496 -24.08 -9.11 19.36
CA LYS A 496 -25.32 -9.36 20.12
C LYS A 496 -25.84 -8.12 20.85
N ASN A 497 -25.56 -6.93 20.33
CA ASN A 497 -26.14 -5.67 20.79
C ASN A 497 -27.40 -5.37 19.97
N SER A 498 -28.54 -5.92 20.40
CA SER A 498 -29.80 -5.81 19.67
C SER A 498 -30.39 -4.39 19.67
N GLU A 499 -30.07 -3.58 20.68
CA GLU A 499 -30.52 -2.19 20.81
C GLU A 499 -29.85 -1.33 19.71
N ASP A 500 -28.53 -1.29 19.66
CA ASP A 500 -27.82 -0.57 18.62
C ASP A 500 -28.20 -1.07 17.22
N ALA A 501 -28.29 -2.40 17.03
CA ALA A 501 -28.66 -2.99 15.75
C ALA A 501 -30.03 -2.47 15.25
N LYS A 502 -31.00 -2.32 16.14
CA LYS A 502 -32.34 -1.77 15.84
C LYS A 502 -32.26 -0.28 15.53
N ILE A 503 -31.62 0.50 16.40
CA ILE A 503 -31.48 1.97 16.25
C ILE A 503 -30.88 2.31 14.91
N TYR A 504 -29.69 1.79 14.58
CA TYR A 504 -29.02 2.10 13.32
C TYR A 504 -29.80 1.66 12.09
N LYS A 505 -30.58 0.56 12.19
CA LYS A 505 -31.43 0.13 11.07
C LYS A 505 -32.59 1.09 10.84
N GLU A 506 -33.23 1.56 11.91
CA GLU A 506 -34.35 2.53 11.83
C GLU A 506 -33.86 3.89 11.32
N GLU A 507 -32.74 4.38 11.84
CA GLU A 507 -32.11 5.62 11.35
C GLU A 507 -31.64 5.52 9.87
N ALA A 508 -31.11 4.38 9.44
CA ALA A 508 -30.77 4.14 8.06
C ALA A 508 -31.99 4.26 7.14
N GLU A 509 -33.13 3.70 7.53
CA GLU A 509 -34.34 3.78 6.69
C GLU A 509 -34.86 5.22 6.55
N LEU A 510 -34.77 6.02 7.62
CA LEU A 510 -35.13 7.45 7.57
C LEU A 510 -34.18 8.23 6.66
N LEU A 511 -32.87 8.01 6.79
CA LEU A 511 -31.87 8.69 5.96
C LEU A 511 -32.00 8.29 4.50
N LYS A 512 -32.30 7.02 4.22
CA LYS A 512 -32.57 6.56 2.85
C LYS A 512 -33.72 7.32 2.18
N GLN A 513 -34.82 7.54 2.92
CA GLN A 513 -35.96 8.28 2.41
C GLN A 513 -35.57 9.73 2.07
N LYS A 514 -34.79 10.38 2.93
CA LYS A 514 -34.25 11.72 2.66
C LYS A 514 -33.37 11.74 1.41
N ILE A 515 -32.43 10.80 1.27
CA ILE A 515 -31.57 10.69 0.09
C ILE A 515 -32.37 10.55 -1.20
N GLN A 516 -33.41 9.71 -1.19
CA GLN A 516 -34.27 9.46 -2.36
C GLN A 516 -35.12 10.68 -2.75
N GLN A 517 -35.55 11.49 -1.78
CA GLN A 517 -36.46 12.60 -1.98
C GLN A 517 -35.74 13.90 -2.30
N GLN A 518 -34.67 14.20 -1.58
CA GLN A 518 -34.00 15.50 -1.64
C GLN A 518 -32.94 15.55 -2.74
N PHE A 519 -32.04 14.56 -2.81
CA PHE A 519 -30.89 14.63 -3.71
C PHE A 519 -31.17 14.15 -5.13
N TYR A 520 -32.32 13.54 -5.42
CA TYR A 520 -32.63 12.99 -6.72
C TYR A 520 -33.40 13.97 -7.60
N ASP A 521 -32.76 14.49 -8.63
CA ASP A 521 -33.40 15.28 -9.67
C ASP A 521 -34.13 14.35 -10.67
N LYS A 522 -35.47 14.34 -10.62
CA LYS A 522 -36.33 13.51 -11.49
C LYS A 522 -36.26 13.88 -12.96
N GLU A 523 -36.05 15.17 -13.28
CA GLU A 523 -36.00 15.65 -14.65
C GLU A 523 -34.70 15.19 -15.33
N ASP A 524 -33.60 15.25 -14.57
CA ASP A 524 -32.29 14.88 -15.04
C ASP A 524 -31.95 13.40 -14.82
N GLY A 525 -32.62 12.70 -13.90
CA GLY A 525 -32.37 11.30 -13.59
C GLY A 525 -31.01 11.09 -12.92
N TRP A 526 -30.61 11.98 -12.03
CA TRP A 526 -29.30 11.97 -11.37
C TRP A 526 -29.41 12.45 -9.91
N PHE A 527 -28.42 12.05 -9.08
CA PHE A 527 -28.29 12.55 -7.72
C PHE A 527 -27.29 13.71 -7.70
N TYR A 528 -27.66 14.78 -7.00
CA TYR A 528 -26.86 15.99 -6.83
C TYR A 528 -26.85 16.43 -5.38
N ASP A 529 -25.84 17.22 -4.99
CA ASP A 529 -25.89 18.00 -3.75
C ASP A 529 -27.00 19.01 -3.80
N THR A 530 -27.45 19.47 -2.64
CA THR A 530 -28.47 20.55 -2.51
C THR A 530 -28.00 21.66 -1.58
N ASN A 531 -28.65 22.83 -1.65
CA ASN A 531 -28.56 23.79 -0.58
C ASN A 531 -29.19 23.19 0.71
N LEU A 532 -28.96 23.81 1.86
CA LEU A 532 -29.45 23.28 3.17
C LEU A 532 -30.97 23.10 3.22
N GLU A 533 -31.75 23.97 2.55
CA GLU A 533 -33.20 23.83 2.50
C GLU A 533 -33.68 22.72 1.53
N GLY A 534 -32.78 22.01 0.86
CA GLY A 534 -33.12 20.94 -0.07
C GLY A 534 -33.91 21.38 -1.32
N THR A 535 -33.89 22.66 -1.66
CA THR A 535 -34.74 23.24 -2.71
C THR A 535 -34.03 23.53 -4.01
N ILE A 536 -32.69 23.61 -4.02
CA ILE A 536 -31.84 23.93 -5.16
C ILE A 536 -30.80 22.86 -5.35
N PHE A 537 -30.75 22.23 -6.52
CA PHE A 537 -29.71 21.28 -6.89
C PHE A 537 -28.41 21.99 -7.28
N ILE A 538 -27.27 21.50 -6.75
CA ILE A 538 -25.92 21.92 -7.10
C ILE A 538 -25.37 20.92 -8.12
N LYS A 539 -25.55 21.23 -9.41
CA LYS A 539 -25.32 20.30 -10.52
C LYS A 539 -23.84 20.22 -10.92
N GLY A 540 -23.09 19.36 -10.26
CA GLY A 540 -21.69 19.07 -10.63
C GLY A 540 -21.54 18.03 -11.75
N GLU A 541 -22.54 17.21 -12.01
CA GLU A 541 -22.50 16.04 -12.90
C GLU A 541 -21.24 15.19 -12.69
N GLY A 542 -20.96 14.85 -11.43
CA GLY A 542 -19.75 14.14 -11.03
C GLY A 542 -20.02 12.77 -10.39
N SER A 543 -18.95 12.20 -9.82
CA SER A 543 -18.98 10.87 -9.22
C SER A 543 -19.84 10.78 -7.95
N GLU A 544 -20.16 11.88 -7.31
CA GLU A 544 -21.10 11.95 -6.19
C GLU A 544 -22.46 11.33 -6.54
N GLY A 545 -22.88 11.46 -7.80
CA GLY A 545 -24.21 11.04 -8.27
C GLY A 545 -24.46 9.54 -8.33
N TRP A 546 -23.43 8.68 -8.26
CA TRP A 546 -23.62 7.22 -8.20
C TRP A 546 -23.30 6.62 -6.84
N THR A 547 -22.87 7.42 -5.86
CA THR A 547 -22.56 6.91 -4.53
C THR A 547 -23.82 6.37 -3.83
N ALA A 548 -24.99 6.97 -4.10
CA ALA A 548 -26.28 6.44 -3.64
C ALA A 548 -26.57 4.99 -4.12
N LEU A 549 -26.08 4.63 -5.31
CA LEU A 549 -26.19 3.25 -5.83
C LEU A 549 -25.24 2.30 -5.10
N TRP A 550 -24.00 2.74 -4.83
CA TRP A 550 -23.06 1.95 -4.06
C TRP A 550 -23.58 1.67 -2.65
N ALA A 551 -24.15 2.67 -2.01
CA ALA A 551 -24.76 2.56 -0.68
C ALA A 551 -26.08 1.75 -0.66
N LYS A 552 -26.70 1.46 -1.79
CA LYS A 552 -28.07 0.90 -1.94
C LYS A 552 -29.17 1.82 -1.41
N ALA A 553 -28.95 3.11 -1.46
CA ALA A 553 -29.93 4.12 -1.02
C ALA A 553 -30.95 4.47 -2.09
N ALA A 554 -30.66 4.31 -3.38
CA ALA A 554 -31.56 4.61 -4.49
C ALA A 554 -32.74 3.60 -4.58
N THR A 555 -33.83 4.01 -5.23
CA THR A 555 -34.85 3.06 -5.72
C THR A 555 -34.36 2.35 -6.99
N GLN A 556 -35.00 1.26 -7.39
CA GLN A 556 -34.66 0.56 -8.64
C GLN A 556 -34.81 1.46 -9.87
N GLU A 557 -35.85 2.32 -9.90
CA GLU A 557 -36.10 3.27 -10.99
C GLU A 557 -35.01 4.34 -11.05
N GLN A 558 -34.62 4.92 -9.90
CA GLN A 558 -33.53 5.87 -9.79
C GLN A 558 -32.20 5.25 -10.27
N ALA A 559 -31.94 4.04 -9.84
CA ALA A 559 -30.73 3.32 -10.25
C ALA A 559 -30.69 3.01 -11.76
N GLU A 560 -31.84 2.72 -12.38
CA GLU A 560 -31.98 2.55 -13.83
C GLU A 560 -31.62 3.84 -14.58
N ALA A 561 -32.12 4.98 -14.12
CA ALA A 561 -31.81 6.30 -14.72
C ALA A 561 -30.32 6.62 -14.62
N VAL A 562 -29.72 6.46 -13.42
CA VAL A 562 -28.30 6.68 -13.20
C VAL A 562 -27.45 5.72 -14.05
N LYS A 563 -27.80 4.43 -14.14
CA LYS A 563 -27.12 3.45 -15.02
C LYS A 563 -27.12 3.94 -16.48
N ASN A 564 -28.25 4.47 -16.98
CA ASN A 564 -28.34 4.93 -18.35
C ASN A 564 -27.37 6.08 -18.63
N LYS A 565 -27.17 7.01 -17.68
CA LYS A 565 -26.14 8.07 -17.79
C LYS A 565 -24.73 7.49 -17.67
N LEU A 566 -24.47 6.61 -16.70
CA LEU A 566 -23.16 5.96 -16.52
C LEU A 566 -22.71 5.22 -17.77
N MET A 567 -23.61 4.53 -18.46
CA MET A 567 -23.31 3.75 -19.66
C MET A 567 -23.37 4.58 -20.96
N ASN A 568 -23.56 5.88 -20.87
CA ASN A 568 -23.57 6.77 -22.04
C ASN A 568 -22.13 7.15 -22.44
N PRO A 569 -21.67 6.83 -23.67
CA PRO A 569 -20.30 7.12 -24.11
C PRO A 569 -20.01 8.62 -24.30
N LYS A 570 -21.02 9.47 -24.38
CA LYS A 570 -20.85 10.93 -24.41
C LYS A 570 -20.69 11.53 -23.03
N LYS A 571 -21.02 10.77 -21.95
CA LYS A 571 -20.98 11.24 -20.57
C LYS A 571 -19.89 10.51 -19.75
N PHE A 572 -20.19 9.32 -19.25
CA PHE A 572 -19.31 8.61 -18.32
C PHE A 572 -18.72 7.31 -18.84
N TYR A 573 -19.23 6.76 -19.95
CA TYR A 573 -18.71 5.51 -20.52
C TYR A 573 -17.64 5.77 -21.59
N THR A 574 -16.58 6.48 -21.19
CA THR A 574 -15.43 6.84 -22.02
C THR A 574 -14.43 5.66 -22.15
N LYS A 575 -13.24 5.90 -22.68
CA LYS A 575 -12.20 4.84 -22.81
C LYS A 575 -11.77 4.27 -21.45
N VAL A 576 -11.62 5.11 -20.41
CA VAL A 576 -11.52 4.67 -19.02
C VAL A 576 -12.78 5.17 -18.32
N PRO A 577 -13.82 4.34 -18.20
CA PRO A 577 -15.14 4.78 -17.81
C PRO A 577 -15.27 5.15 -16.34
N PHE A 578 -16.31 5.95 -16.04
CA PHE A 578 -16.69 6.42 -14.71
C PHE A 578 -15.66 7.41 -14.12
N GLN A 579 -15.26 8.35 -14.96
CA GLN A 579 -14.47 9.51 -14.57
C GLN A 579 -15.27 10.48 -13.69
N THR A 580 -14.60 11.38 -13.00
CA THR A 580 -15.17 12.23 -11.93
C THR A 580 -16.06 13.38 -12.39
N MET A 581 -16.18 13.63 -13.68
CA MET A 581 -17.10 14.60 -14.27
C MET A 581 -17.59 14.10 -15.63
N SER A 582 -18.84 14.42 -15.98
CA SER A 582 -19.41 14.08 -17.29
C SER A 582 -18.58 14.68 -18.43
N ALA A 583 -18.27 13.87 -19.46
CA ALA A 583 -17.40 14.29 -20.56
C ALA A 583 -18.02 15.38 -21.46
N ASP A 584 -19.33 15.59 -21.42
CA ASP A 584 -20.04 16.64 -22.12
C ASP A 584 -20.25 17.90 -21.27
N HIS A 585 -19.79 17.92 -20.03
CA HIS A 585 -19.84 19.11 -19.18
C HIS A 585 -18.89 20.18 -19.70
N ASN A 586 -19.30 21.46 -19.74
CA ASN A 586 -18.51 22.56 -20.30
C ASN A 586 -17.22 22.89 -19.54
N ARG A 587 -17.07 22.42 -18.32
CA ARG A 587 -15.86 22.56 -17.48
C ARG A 587 -15.09 21.24 -17.31
N PHE A 588 -15.39 20.24 -18.14
CA PHE A 588 -14.67 18.98 -18.17
C PHE A 588 -13.22 19.19 -18.62
N ASP A 589 -12.28 18.87 -17.75
CA ASP A 589 -10.84 18.91 -18.03
C ASP A 589 -10.20 17.54 -17.72
N PRO A 590 -10.03 16.69 -18.74
CA PRO A 590 -9.55 15.33 -18.55
C PRO A 590 -8.05 15.22 -18.26
N LEU A 591 -7.28 16.32 -18.35
CA LEU A 591 -5.83 16.32 -18.15
C LEU A 591 -5.41 17.00 -16.85
N GLU A 592 -5.83 18.26 -16.66
CA GLU A 592 -5.41 19.09 -15.52
C GLU A 592 -6.52 19.25 -14.48
N GLY A 593 -7.71 18.75 -14.76
CA GLY A 593 -8.90 18.97 -13.94
C GLY A 593 -8.88 18.31 -12.56
N TYR A 594 -7.99 17.35 -12.30
CA TYR A 594 -7.84 16.57 -11.07
C TYR A 594 -9.15 15.85 -10.68
N TRP A 595 -10.08 16.49 -9.96
CA TRP A 595 -11.43 15.95 -9.69
C TRP A 595 -12.50 16.48 -10.68
N ARG A 596 -12.12 17.14 -11.77
CA ARG A 596 -13.02 17.70 -12.83
C ARG A 596 -12.82 17.01 -14.17
N GLY A 597 -12.61 15.71 -14.19
CA GLY A 597 -12.45 15.00 -15.45
C GLY A 597 -11.67 13.69 -15.39
N PRO A 598 -10.47 13.60 -14.80
CA PRO A 598 -9.72 12.36 -14.70
C PRO A 598 -10.53 11.22 -14.07
N ASN A 599 -10.24 9.99 -14.52
CA ASN A 599 -10.79 8.79 -13.88
C ASN A 599 -9.97 8.46 -12.63
N TRP A 600 -10.65 8.29 -11.52
CA TRP A 600 -10.13 7.79 -10.26
C TRP A 600 -10.70 6.40 -9.98
N LEU A 601 -9.82 5.40 -9.78
CA LEU A 601 -10.25 3.99 -9.70
C LEU A 601 -11.14 3.68 -8.50
N ASP A 602 -11.06 4.45 -7.43
CA ASP A 602 -11.95 4.34 -6.27
C ASP A 602 -13.39 4.74 -6.65
N GLN A 603 -13.55 5.88 -7.32
CA GLN A 603 -14.86 6.35 -7.77
C GLN A 603 -15.43 5.43 -8.85
N ALA A 604 -14.59 4.97 -9.76
CA ALA A 604 -14.99 3.98 -10.76
C ALA A 604 -15.44 2.66 -10.12
N TYR A 605 -14.75 2.21 -9.05
CA TYR A 605 -15.17 1.04 -8.26
C TYR A 605 -16.54 1.24 -7.63
N PHE A 606 -16.81 2.42 -7.02
CA PHE A 606 -18.12 2.70 -6.44
C PHE A 606 -19.22 2.66 -7.52
N GLY A 607 -18.96 3.19 -8.71
CA GLY A 607 -19.88 3.09 -9.85
C GLY A 607 -20.13 1.63 -10.27
N VAL A 608 -19.08 0.83 -10.45
CA VAL A 608 -19.19 -0.60 -10.80
C VAL A 608 -19.93 -1.38 -9.73
N LYS A 609 -19.62 -1.16 -8.45
CA LYS A 609 -20.29 -1.84 -7.32
C LYS A 609 -21.74 -1.39 -7.20
N GLY A 610 -22.02 -0.11 -7.44
CA GLY A 610 -23.38 0.43 -7.53
C GLY A 610 -24.22 -0.30 -8.59
N LEU A 611 -23.71 -0.46 -9.79
CA LEU A 611 -24.37 -1.25 -10.84
C LEU A 611 -24.68 -2.68 -10.39
N ARG A 612 -23.72 -3.37 -9.75
CA ARG A 612 -23.93 -4.73 -9.25
C ARG A 612 -25.00 -4.81 -8.16
N ASN A 613 -25.06 -3.82 -7.28
CA ASN A 613 -26.02 -3.77 -6.19
C ASN A 613 -27.48 -3.74 -6.66
N TYR A 614 -27.71 -3.27 -7.91
CA TYR A 614 -29.04 -3.21 -8.56
C TYR A 614 -29.22 -4.23 -9.69
N GLY A 615 -28.33 -5.24 -9.77
CA GLY A 615 -28.46 -6.35 -10.71
C GLY A 615 -27.94 -6.08 -12.13
N PHE A 616 -27.33 -4.90 -12.41
CA PHE A 616 -26.75 -4.56 -13.70
C PHE A 616 -25.36 -5.18 -13.89
N ASN A 617 -25.28 -6.51 -13.72
CA ASN A 617 -24.03 -7.24 -13.70
C ASN A 617 -23.28 -7.21 -15.04
N LYS A 618 -23.99 -7.20 -16.17
CA LYS A 618 -23.37 -7.15 -17.51
C LYS A 618 -22.67 -5.80 -17.74
N GLU A 619 -23.31 -4.70 -17.35
CA GLU A 619 -22.78 -3.36 -17.42
C GLU A 619 -21.57 -3.20 -16.52
N ALA A 620 -21.66 -3.71 -15.29
CA ALA A 620 -20.57 -3.72 -14.33
C ALA A 620 -19.35 -4.51 -14.82
N ASP A 621 -19.55 -5.69 -15.46
CA ASP A 621 -18.47 -6.48 -16.05
C ASP A 621 -17.83 -5.75 -17.23
N LYS A 622 -18.65 -5.18 -18.14
CA LYS A 622 -18.14 -4.37 -19.25
C LYS A 622 -17.31 -3.19 -18.78
N ALA A 623 -17.80 -2.45 -17.78
CA ALA A 623 -17.08 -1.31 -17.22
C ALA A 623 -15.75 -1.77 -16.55
N THR A 624 -15.75 -2.85 -15.80
CA THR A 624 -14.53 -3.40 -15.19
C THR A 624 -13.48 -3.76 -16.25
N ILE A 625 -13.89 -4.46 -17.31
CA ILE A 625 -13.00 -4.83 -18.41
C ILE A 625 -12.43 -3.56 -19.06
N GLN A 626 -13.30 -2.60 -19.37
CA GLN A 626 -12.90 -1.38 -20.06
C GLN A 626 -11.98 -0.48 -19.22
N ILE A 627 -12.18 -0.40 -17.88
CA ILE A 627 -11.26 0.26 -16.95
C ILE A 627 -9.87 -0.38 -17.06
N ILE A 628 -9.79 -1.71 -16.94
CA ILE A 628 -8.52 -2.44 -16.91
C ILE A 628 -7.80 -2.37 -18.25
N GLU A 629 -8.53 -2.46 -19.36
CA GLU A 629 -7.96 -2.44 -20.71
C GLU A 629 -7.68 -1.02 -21.22
N GLY A 630 -8.47 -0.04 -20.76
CA GLY A 630 -8.37 1.34 -21.19
C GLY A 630 -7.28 2.14 -20.50
N ALA A 631 -6.97 1.82 -19.24
CA ALA A 631 -6.03 2.55 -18.40
C ALA A 631 -4.58 2.07 -18.59
N GLU A 632 -3.68 3.00 -18.90
CA GLU A 632 -2.27 2.73 -19.16
C GLU A 632 -1.59 2.12 -17.93
N GLY A 633 -0.79 1.08 -18.16
CA GLY A 633 0.03 0.45 -17.10
C GLY A 633 -0.71 -0.54 -16.21
N ILE A 634 -2.02 -0.66 -16.28
CA ILE A 634 -2.76 -1.72 -15.56
C ILE A 634 -2.45 -3.09 -16.18
N LEU A 635 -2.66 -3.23 -17.49
CA LEU A 635 -2.23 -4.42 -18.22
C LEU A 635 -0.74 -4.37 -18.60
N GLY A 636 -0.17 -5.55 -18.84
CA GLY A 636 1.22 -5.71 -19.27
C GLY A 636 2.22 -5.48 -18.15
N LYS A 637 3.51 -5.58 -18.51
CA LYS A 637 4.63 -5.50 -17.56
C LYS A 637 5.35 -4.16 -17.65
N GLY A 638 6.04 -3.81 -16.56
CA GLY A 638 6.94 -2.66 -16.47
C GLY A 638 6.28 -1.41 -15.93
N LYS A 639 5.18 -0.95 -16.52
CA LYS A 639 4.51 0.28 -16.09
C LYS A 639 3.78 0.12 -14.77
N SER A 640 3.79 1.21 -13.97
CA SER A 640 3.13 1.28 -12.66
C SER A 640 1.64 1.60 -12.75
N ILE A 641 0.90 1.25 -11.70
CA ILE A 641 -0.46 1.73 -11.45
C ILE A 641 -0.36 3.20 -11.04
N ARG A 642 -1.21 4.05 -11.63
CA ARG A 642 -1.21 5.51 -11.43
C ARG A 642 -2.27 5.95 -10.44
N GLU A 643 -2.13 7.17 -9.96
CA GLU A 643 -3.10 7.84 -9.09
C GLU A 643 -4.46 7.97 -9.78
N ASN A 644 -4.46 8.52 -10.98
CA ASN A 644 -5.64 8.65 -11.83
C ASN A 644 -5.29 8.52 -13.31
N TYR A 645 -6.30 8.58 -14.17
CA TYR A 645 -6.15 8.32 -15.60
C TYR A 645 -6.93 9.31 -16.43
N HIS A 646 -6.36 9.70 -17.56
CA HIS A 646 -7.05 10.49 -18.57
C HIS A 646 -8.18 9.66 -19.21
N PRO A 647 -9.44 10.01 -19.04
CA PRO A 647 -10.56 9.12 -19.39
C PRO A 647 -10.70 8.86 -20.90
N LEU A 648 -10.26 9.80 -21.76
CA LEU A 648 -10.40 9.68 -23.22
C LEU A 648 -9.21 8.98 -23.87
N THR A 649 -7.99 9.14 -23.34
CA THR A 649 -6.78 8.55 -23.92
C THR A 649 -6.28 7.33 -23.19
N GLY A 650 -6.62 7.19 -21.91
CA GLY A 650 -6.13 6.16 -21.01
C GLY A 650 -4.77 6.45 -20.38
N LYS A 651 -4.13 7.59 -20.70
CA LYS A 651 -2.82 7.96 -20.16
C LYS A 651 -2.86 8.01 -18.62
N GLY A 652 -1.87 7.40 -17.97
CA GLY A 652 -1.71 7.53 -16.52
C GLY A 652 -1.25 8.93 -16.13
N LEU A 653 -1.85 9.48 -15.07
CA LEU A 653 -1.61 10.83 -14.58
C LEU A 653 -1.11 10.81 -13.14
N ASN A 654 -0.47 11.88 -12.71
CA ASN A 654 0.01 12.15 -11.35
C ASN A 654 0.91 11.04 -10.75
N ALA A 655 0.71 10.67 -9.49
CA ALA A 655 1.61 9.78 -8.78
C ALA A 655 1.68 8.37 -9.38
N GLU A 656 2.90 7.81 -9.39
CA GLU A 656 3.16 6.42 -9.75
C GLU A 656 3.03 5.48 -8.56
N ASN A 657 2.85 4.19 -8.83
CA ASN A 657 2.79 3.14 -7.80
C ASN A 657 1.75 3.42 -6.71
N PHE A 658 0.54 3.80 -7.13
CA PHE A 658 -0.49 4.34 -6.25
C PHE A 658 -1.32 3.23 -5.60
N SER A 659 -1.33 3.19 -4.26
CA SER A 659 -1.83 2.04 -3.51
C SER A 659 -3.36 1.94 -3.46
N TRP A 660 -4.12 3.04 -3.35
CA TRP A 660 -5.57 2.88 -3.35
C TRP A 660 -6.09 2.40 -4.71
N SER A 661 -5.48 2.87 -5.83
CA SER A 661 -5.81 2.36 -7.16
C SER A 661 -5.56 0.86 -7.26
N ALA A 662 -4.44 0.38 -6.69
CA ALA A 662 -4.12 -1.04 -6.61
C ALA A 662 -5.14 -1.82 -5.74
N ALA A 663 -5.55 -1.27 -4.60
CA ALA A 663 -6.57 -1.87 -3.74
C ALA A 663 -7.90 -2.04 -4.48
N HIS A 664 -8.33 -1.02 -5.25
CA HIS A 664 -9.58 -1.10 -6.00
C HIS A 664 -9.52 -2.08 -7.18
N LEU A 665 -8.36 -2.26 -7.82
CA LEU A 665 -8.18 -3.31 -8.82
C LEU A 665 -8.35 -4.71 -8.21
N ILE A 666 -7.86 -4.92 -6.98
CA ILE A 666 -8.12 -6.15 -6.25
C ILE A 666 -9.62 -6.32 -6.04
N MET A 667 -10.30 -5.32 -5.47
CA MET A 667 -11.74 -5.37 -5.18
C MET A 667 -12.60 -5.58 -6.43
N LEU A 668 -12.24 -4.98 -7.57
CA LEU A 668 -12.96 -5.15 -8.84
C LEU A 668 -12.94 -6.61 -9.33
N LEU A 669 -11.81 -7.30 -9.14
CA LEU A 669 -11.58 -8.65 -9.67
C LEU A 669 -11.98 -9.78 -8.72
N GLN A 670 -12.05 -9.52 -7.41
CA GLN A 670 -12.34 -10.56 -6.39
C GLN A 670 -13.83 -10.86 -6.28
N LYS A 671 -14.15 -12.10 -5.89
CA LYS A 671 -15.50 -12.44 -5.42
C LYS A 671 -15.85 -11.63 -4.18
N ASP A 672 -17.10 -11.20 -4.12
CA ASP A 672 -17.63 -10.45 -2.98
C ASP A 672 -17.56 -11.23 -1.67
#